data_74b0a5d772d8c01b46cdc3e324a33599
#
_entry.id   74b0a5d772d8c01b46cdc3e324a33599
#
_cell.length_a   1.000
_cell.length_b   1.000
_cell.length_c   1.000
_cell.angle_alpha   90.00
_cell.angle_beta   90.00
_cell.angle_gamma   90.00
#
_symmetry.space_group_name_H-M   'P 1'
#
loop_
_entity.id
_entity.type
_entity.pdbx_description
1 polymer ?
#
loop_
_entity_poly.entity_id
_entity_poly.type
_entity_poly.pdbx_seq_one_letter_code
_entity_poly.pdbx_strand_id
1 'polypeptide(L)'
;MDEKDEIRVVRTACPAHCGIDCCGILAHVKGDRVVKLEPADFPDPRDRRICLRGLSSLEITYHPNRLKYPMKRVGERGEGKFERISWDEAFTTIANKFREIGDKYGWRAIGWVLGGPGAGTTKFGAYLRLASLTQSTRVSAWGYGDAGLPCGSRVLFGTHLPFTFFLPYLIPPSVPELVVVWGSNPAETQPLFMMRKIMDAKEKGAQLVVIDPRYTVTASKADEYLGIKPGTDAALALGLMHVIFKRGLQDDDFIRRYTVGPFLVRTDTGKFLRGKDLGWKEKESYVVWDTVSNSPQIPSASGITAAIKGSYRLNGLECKPSFQLLKELAEQYPPERVSEITGVSAELIRKLGARIGSAETVAFVTHMGLARTHHGDISMRALGTVAAVTGNVNTSFGSGHLPAVLNWQPFLQAIPEKPSYHRLGILQLYDAVIKGEPWPIKAVWFAFINFVNQCANSGKIIGEIIPKLEFIVTVDLFMTPTARYADILLPACSFLEFSDFLPHPYPYVQLQQKVIEPLYESKSDVDIAAGVAKKLGFGEYFEGGEEAFIDLIMKHPSLGGITREKLKQQGAMKLPFIPDTGQKFDIAFSTPSGKIEIYAEQLVEFGQALPVYLPPLEAPVEPGRGKYPLAFIQGHSRFRTHSMFANVRSLLEMNPEPVVEINPIDAKKRNIKDSDIVVVFNDRARTILRTRVTEGVRPGVINITEGWWID
;
A
#
# COMPACT_ATOMS: atom_id res chain seq x y z
N MET A 1 -35.92 -32.31 19.07
CA MET A 1 -34.85 -31.30 19.06
C MET A 1 -35.34 -30.21 18.11
N ASP A 2 -35.58 -29.03 18.62
CA ASP A 2 -36.02 -27.90 17.74
C ASP A 2 -34.95 -27.61 16.70
N GLU A 3 -35.31 -27.40 15.45
CA GLU A 3 -34.40 -26.98 14.36
C GLU A 3 -33.53 -25.79 14.71
N LYS A 4 -33.89 -25.03 15.76
CA LYS A 4 -33.15 -23.89 16.30
C LYS A 4 -31.89 -24.25 17.12
N ASP A 5 -31.67 -25.51 17.46
CA ASP A 5 -30.52 -25.96 18.26
C ASP A 5 -29.37 -26.50 17.39
N GLU A 6 -29.59 -26.72 16.10
CA GLU A 6 -28.56 -27.21 15.18
C GLU A 6 -27.59 -26.09 14.80
N ILE A 7 -26.29 -26.36 14.93
CA ILE A 7 -25.23 -25.40 14.54
C ILE A 7 -24.91 -25.56 13.05
N ARG A 8 -25.23 -24.55 12.27
CA ARG A 8 -24.81 -24.43 10.89
C ARG A 8 -23.42 -23.78 10.81
N VAL A 9 -22.52 -24.34 9.98
CA VAL A 9 -21.17 -23.80 9.77
C VAL A 9 -21.08 -23.21 8.36
N VAL A 10 -20.68 -21.96 8.26
CA VAL A 10 -20.51 -21.27 6.98
C VAL A 10 -19.07 -20.77 6.86
N ARG A 11 -18.45 -21.05 5.71
CA ARG A 11 -17.12 -20.49 5.40
C ARG A 11 -17.26 -19.04 4.92
N THR A 12 -16.49 -18.17 5.52
CA THR A 12 -16.34 -16.77 5.12
C THR A 12 -14.87 -16.33 5.25
N ALA A 13 -14.60 -15.04 5.29
CA ALA A 13 -13.25 -14.53 5.41
C ALA A 13 -13.16 -13.35 6.38
N CYS A 14 -11.95 -13.12 6.89
CA CYS A 14 -11.65 -12.06 7.84
C CYS A 14 -11.83 -10.68 7.21
N PRO A 15 -12.48 -9.72 7.91
CA PRO A 15 -12.69 -8.36 7.41
C PRO A 15 -11.45 -7.46 7.54
N ALA A 16 -10.43 -7.89 8.29
CA ALA A 16 -9.29 -7.03 8.59
C ALA A 16 -8.47 -6.74 7.33
N HIS A 17 -8.15 -5.47 7.13
CA HIS A 17 -7.29 -5.02 6.04
C HIS A 17 -5.81 -5.22 6.37
N CYS A 18 -5.36 -6.48 6.30
CA CYS A 18 -3.98 -6.86 6.59
C CYS A 18 -3.07 -6.89 5.35
N GLY A 19 -3.40 -6.13 4.32
CA GLY A 19 -2.70 -6.16 3.05
C GLY A 19 -2.94 -7.48 2.30
N ILE A 20 -1.89 -8.29 2.17
CA ILE A 20 -1.96 -9.58 1.46
C ILE A 20 -2.46 -10.76 2.32
N ASP A 21 -2.63 -10.56 3.63
CA ASP A 21 -3.16 -11.60 4.53
C ASP A 21 -4.69 -11.48 4.61
N CYS A 22 -5.39 -12.53 4.22
CA CYS A 22 -6.83 -12.65 4.40
C CYS A 22 -7.16 -14.08 4.85
N CYS A 23 -7.47 -14.23 6.13
CA CYS A 23 -7.73 -15.54 6.72
C CYS A 23 -9.11 -16.04 6.32
N GLY A 24 -9.23 -17.30 5.95
CA GLY A 24 -10.50 -18.00 5.88
C GLY A 24 -11.05 -18.25 7.29
N ILE A 25 -12.35 -18.10 7.45
CA ILE A 25 -13.06 -18.26 8.72
C ILE A 25 -14.21 -19.25 8.55
N LEU A 26 -14.38 -20.13 9.53
CA LEU A 26 -15.60 -20.91 9.74
C LEU A 26 -16.45 -20.17 10.77
N ALA A 27 -17.63 -19.74 10.38
CA ALA A 27 -18.59 -19.09 11.26
C ALA A 27 -19.66 -20.10 11.69
N HIS A 28 -19.76 -20.33 13.00
CA HIS A 28 -20.75 -21.22 13.60
C HIS A 28 -22.00 -20.41 13.94
N VAL A 29 -23.11 -20.78 13.35
CA VAL A 29 -24.40 -20.07 13.46
C VAL A 29 -25.37 -20.96 14.24
N LYS A 30 -25.93 -20.43 15.31
CA LYS A 30 -27.04 -21.03 16.07
C LYS A 30 -28.28 -20.13 15.90
N GLY A 31 -29.33 -20.64 15.28
CA GLY A 31 -30.44 -19.83 14.83
C GLY A 31 -29.95 -18.77 13.84
N ASP A 32 -30.22 -17.49 14.12
CA ASP A 32 -29.80 -16.34 13.29
C ASP A 32 -28.52 -15.65 13.82
N ARG A 33 -27.83 -16.26 14.79
CA ARG A 33 -26.70 -15.63 15.46
C ARG A 33 -25.42 -16.43 15.28
N VAL A 34 -24.34 -15.75 14.87
CA VAL A 34 -22.99 -16.32 14.88
C VAL A 34 -22.50 -16.38 16.32
N VAL A 35 -22.14 -17.56 16.79
CA VAL A 35 -21.72 -17.81 18.17
C VAL A 35 -20.23 -18.07 18.32
N LYS A 36 -19.55 -18.44 17.22
CA LYS A 36 -18.12 -18.75 17.23
C LYS A 36 -17.49 -18.52 15.86
N LEU A 37 -16.23 -18.11 15.84
CA LEU A 37 -15.38 -18.06 14.67
C LEU A 37 -14.19 -19.00 14.87
N GLU A 38 -13.83 -19.74 13.82
CA GLU A 38 -12.68 -20.64 13.78
C GLU A 38 -11.89 -20.45 12.48
N PRO A 39 -10.59 -20.82 12.44
CA PRO A 39 -9.84 -20.78 11.19
C PRO A 39 -10.37 -21.84 10.21
N ALA A 40 -10.57 -21.44 8.96
CA ALA A 40 -10.95 -22.34 7.88
C ALA A 40 -9.72 -23.01 7.25
N ASP A 41 -9.94 -24.15 6.60
CA ASP A 41 -8.89 -24.87 5.89
C ASP A 41 -8.39 -24.10 4.68
N PHE A 42 -7.12 -24.29 4.38
CA PHE A 42 -6.43 -23.81 3.18
C PHE A 42 -5.73 -24.98 2.48
N PRO A 43 -5.34 -24.81 1.20
CA PRO A 43 -4.56 -25.83 0.48
C PRO A 43 -3.26 -26.23 1.21
N ASP A 44 -2.57 -25.29 1.86
CA ASP A 44 -1.52 -25.59 2.85
C ASP A 44 -2.17 -25.63 4.25
N PRO A 45 -2.22 -26.79 4.93
CA PRO A 45 -2.84 -26.91 6.26
C PRO A 45 -2.23 -25.99 7.32
N ARG A 46 -0.98 -25.56 7.12
CA ARG A 46 -0.29 -24.61 8.01
C ARG A 46 -0.88 -23.21 7.93
N ASP A 47 -1.64 -22.90 6.86
CA ASP A 47 -2.35 -21.64 6.66
C ASP A 47 -3.73 -21.62 7.32
N ARG A 48 -4.18 -22.72 7.93
CA ARG A 48 -5.36 -22.77 8.79
C ARG A 48 -5.12 -22.01 10.09
N ARG A 49 -5.23 -20.68 10.02
CA ARG A 49 -4.91 -19.77 11.13
C ARG A 49 -5.87 -18.57 11.15
N ILE A 50 -6.06 -18.01 12.33
CA ILE A 50 -6.76 -16.76 12.56
C ILE A 50 -6.05 -16.00 13.69
N CYS A 51 -5.81 -14.71 13.52
CA CYS A 51 -5.19 -13.88 14.55
C CYS A 51 -6.24 -13.30 15.50
N LEU A 52 -5.75 -12.62 16.55
CA LEU A 52 -6.60 -11.98 17.55
C LEU A 52 -7.63 -11.02 16.94
N ARG A 53 -7.25 -10.18 15.96
CA ARG A 53 -8.20 -9.30 15.26
C ARG A 53 -9.31 -10.07 14.55
N GLY A 54 -8.96 -11.17 13.88
CA GLY A 54 -9.94 -12.01 13.21
C GLY A 54 -10.94 -12.65 14.19
N LEU A 55 -10.46 -13.15 15.34
CA LEU A 55 -11.32 -13.68 16.39
C LEU A 55 -12.24 -12.61 16.97
N SER A 56 -11.69 -11.44 17.28
CA SER A 56 -12.43 -10.30 17.86
C SER A 56 -13.39 -9.64 16.87
N SER A 57 -13.32 -9.95 15.58
CA SER A 57 -14.17 -9.34 14.55
C SER A 57 -15.65 -9.65 14.74
N LEU A 58 -16.00 -10.71 15.47
CA LEU A 58 -17.39 -11.02 15.85
C LEU A 58 -18.01 -9.90 16.68
N GLU A 59 -17.22 -9.25 17.55
CA GLU A 59 -17.70 -8.13 18.37
C GLU A 59 -18.10 -6.92 17.52
N ILE A 60 -17.52 -6.74 16.32
CA ILE A 60 -17.91 -5.68 15.39
C ILE A 60 -19.35 -5.86 14.92
N THR A 61 -19.72 -7.09 14.54
CA THR A 61 -21.06 -7.41 14.05
C THR A 61 -22.14 -7.14 15.09
N TYR A 62 -21.90 -7.52 16.33
CA TYR A 62 -22.87 -7.41 17.44
C TYR A 62 -22.58 -6.24 18.40
N HIS A 63 -21.76 -5.29 17.99
CA HIS A 63 -21.41 -4.15 18.82
C HIS A 63 -22.65 -3.28 19.16
N PRO A 64 -22.85 -2.89 20.42
CA PRO A 64 -24.08 -2.14 20.83
C PRO A 64 -24.22 -0.78 20.15
N ASN A 65 -23.08 -0.13 19.86
CA ASN A 65 -23.02 1.19 19.23
C ASN A 65 -22.97 1.14 17.70
N ARG A 66 -23.30 -0.01 17.09
CA ARG A 66 -23.37 -0.12 15.64
C ARG A 66 -24.51 0.75 15.09
N LEU A 67 -24.29 1.41 13.95
CA LEU A 67 -25.33 2.14 13.22
C LEU A 67 -26.43 1.15 12.78
N LYS A 68 -27.68 1.51 13.01
CA LYS A 68 -28.82 0.60 12.84
C LYS A 68 -29.74 0.96 11.68
N TYR A 69 -29.81 2.22 11.32
CA TYR A 69 -30.72 2.76 10.32
C TYR A 69 -30.13 4.01 9.66
N PRO A 70 -30.58 4.40 8.46
CA PRO A 70 -30.18 5.64 7.81
C PRO A 70 -30.55 6.85 8.67
N MET A 71 -29.69 7.86 8.68
CA MET A 71 -29.87 9.04 9.51
C MET A 71 -29.51 10.30 8.74
N LYS A 72 -30.22 11.40 9.09
CA LYS A 72 -29.99 12.74 8.59
C LYS A 72 -29.60 13.65 9.73
N ARG A 73 -28.64 14.50 9.49
CA ARG A 73 -28.18 15.48 10.48
C ARG A 73 -29.26 16.52 10.79
N VAL A 74 -29.43 16.84 12.08
CA VAL A 74 -30.37 17.88 12.60
C VAL A 74 -29.67 18.96 13.39
N GLY A 75 -28.36 18.78 13.72
CA GLY A 75 -27.56 19.78 14.42
C GLY A 75 -26.43 20.32 13.53
N GLU A 76 -25.49 21.04 14.14
CA GLU A 76 -24.27 21.48 13.47
C GLU A 76 -23.38 20.30 13.14
N ARG A 77 -22.57 20.42 12.07
CA ARG A 77 -21.60 19.39 11.70
C ARG A 77 -20.58 19.18 12.83
N GLY A 78 -20.40 17.95 13.23
CA GLY A 78 -19.51 17.55 14.32
C GLY A 78 -20.22 17.34 15.67
N GLU A 79 -21.44 17.85 15.87
CA GLU A 79 -22.21 17.60 17.11
C GLU A 79 -22.68 16.13 17.24
N GLY A 80 -22.76 15.40 16.14
CA GLY A 80 -23.25 14.01 16.15
C GLY A 80 -24.77 13.90 16.41
N LYS A 81 -25.54 14.95 16.14
CA LYS A 81 -27.00 14.96 16.27
C LYS A 81 -27.69 14.56 14.98
N PHE A 82 -28.39 13.46 15.01
CA PHE A 82 -29.04 12.86 13.84
C PHE A 82 -30.46 12.41 14.18
N GLU A 83 -31.34 12.45 13.19
CA GLU A 83 -32.64 11.81 13.20
C GLU A 83 -32.69 10.62 12.24
N ARG A 84 -33.46 9.59 12.58
CA ARG A 84 -33.69 8.44 11.71
C ARG A 84 -34.55 8.86 10.52
N ILE A 85 -34.16 8.41 9.32
CA ILE A 85 -34.93 8.52 8.07
C ILE A 85 -35.10 7.16 7.42
N SER A 86 -35.96 7.06 6.40
CA SER A 86 -36.08 5.87 5.60
C SER A 86 -34.93 5.78 4.55
N TRP A 87 -34.68 4.59 4.05
CA TRP A 87 -33.75 4.39 2.93
C TRP A 87 -34.20 5.14 1.67
N ASP A 88 -35.52 5.19 1.40
CA ASP A 88 -36.04 5.91 0.23
C ASP A 88 -35.80 7.41 0.34
N GLU A 89 -36.03 7.98 1.53
CA GLU A 89 -35.70 9.38 1.81
C GLU A 89 -34.20 9.66 1.69
N ALA A 90 -33.35 8.78 2.24
CA ALA A 90 -31.91 8.91 2.14
C ALA A 90 -31.43 8.92 0.68
N PHE A 91 -31.83 7.93 -0.12
CA PHE A 91 -31.45 7.84 -1.53
C PHE A 91 -32.00 9.01 -2.36
N THR A 92 -33.23 9.41 -2.10
CA THR A 92 -33.87 10.57 -2.77
C THR A 92 -33.13 11.86 -2.45
N THR A 93 -32.83 12.10 -1.18
CA THR A 93 -32.06 13.28 -0.72
C THR A 93 -30.67 13.33 -1.37
N ILE A 94 -29.95 12.21 -1.36
CA ILE A 94 -28.62 12.11 -1.96
C ILE A 94 -28.68 12.39 -3.47
N ALA A 95 -29.59 11.73 -4.18
CA ALA A 95 -29.71 11.90 -5.62
C ALA A 95 -30.08 13.34 -6.03
N ASN A 96 -30.98 13.98 -5.29
CA ASN A 96 -31.37 15.36 -5.54
C ASN A 96 -30.23 16.34 -5.26
N LYS A 97 -29.50 16.17 -4.15
CA LYS A 97 -28.31 17.00 -3.85
C LYS A 97 -27.17 16.79 -4.86
N PHE A 98 -26.98 15.58 -5.34
CA PHE A 98 -25.99 15.31 -6.38
C PHE A 98 -26.36 15.96 -7.72
N ARG A 99 -27.66 15.95 -8.10
CA ARG A 99 -28.13 16.69 -9.30
C ARG A 99 -27.94 18.20 -9.12
N GLU A 100 -28.38 18.77 -8.01
CA GLU A 100 -28.24 20.21 -7.68
C GLU A 100 -26.76 20.63 -7.84
N ILE A 101 -25.83 19.89 -7.25
CA ILE A 101 -24.40 20.17 -7.32
C ILE A 101 -23.85 19.89 -8.72
N GLY A 102 -24.31 18.83 -9.38
CA GLY A 102 -23.93 18.48 -10.75
C GLY A 102 -24.37 19.55 -11.75
N ASP A 103 -25.57 20.07 -11.63
CA ASP A 103 -26.10 21.13 -12.48
C ASP A 103 -25.37 22.46 -12.25
N LYS A 104 -25.05 22.78 -11.00
CA LYS A 104 -24.41 24.05 -10.63
C LYS A 104 -22.89 24.08 -10.91
N TYR A 105 -22.18 23.01 -10.65
CA TYR A 105 -20.69 22.96 -10.68
C TYR A 105 -20.12 21.92 -11.64
N GLY A 106 -20.98 21.14 -12.30
CA GLY A 106 -20.59 19.92 -13.06
C GLY A 106 -20.43 18.70 -12.16
N TRP A 107 -20.74 17.53 -12.70
CA TRP A 107 -20.70 16.25 -11.95
C TRP A 107 -19.32 15.93 -11.35
N ARG A 108 -18.23 16.45 -11.94
CA ARG A 108 -16.88 16.33 -11.37
C ARG A 108 -16.72 16.98 -9.99
N ALA A 109 -17.67 17.83 -9.57
CA ALA A 109 -17.66 18.44 -8.24
C ALA A 109 -18.11 17.49 -7.11
N ILE A 110 -18.48 16.26 -7.44
CA ILE A 110 -18.81 15.18 -6.50
C ILE A 110 -17.61 14.27 -6.34
N GLY A 111 -17.05 14.18 -5.12
CA GLY A 111 -15.87 13.41 -4.79
C GLY A 111 -16.20 12.09 -4.07
N TRP A 112 -15.80 10.96 -4.65
CA TRP A 112 -15.86 9.64 -4.01
C TRP A 112 -14.54 9.37 -3.31
N VAL A 113 -14.52 9.58 -2.00
CA VAL A 113 -13.34 9.37 -1.14
C VAL A 113 -13.43 7.97 -0.57
N LEU A 114 -12.79 7.04 -1.26
CA LEU A 114 -12.84 5.62 -0.95
C LEU A 114 -11.51 5.18 -0.35
N GLY A 115 -11.55 4.66 0.88
CA GLY A 115 -10.41 4.09 1.57
C GLY A 115 -10.13 2.63 1.19
N GLY A 116 -9.39 1.94 2.05
CA GLY A 116 -9.15 0.51 1.90
C GLY A 116 -10.41 -0.30 2.24
N PRO A 117 -10.99 -1.03 1.28
CA PRO A 117 -12.28 -1.72 1.49
C PRO A 117 -12.17 -2.99 2.34
N GLY A 118 -11.07 -3.21 3.02
CA GLY A 118 -10.74 -4.52 3.55
C GLY A 118 -10.26 -5.43 2.42
N ALA A 119 -10.60 -6.71 2.46
CA ALA A 119 -10.14 -7.67 1.47
C ALA A 119 -11.03 -7.77 0.21
N GLY A 120 -12.25 -7.18 0.21
CA GLY A 120 -13.24 -7.36 -0.85
C GLY A 120 -13.11 -6.40 -2.04
N THR A 121 -13.59 -6.83 -3.19
CA THR A 121 -13.50 -6.09 -4.47
C THR A 121 -14.81 -5.56 -4.99
N THR A 122 -15.94 -6.26 -4.76
CA THR A 122 -17.24 -5.91 -5.35
C THR A 122 -17.77 -4.58 -4.80
N LYS A 123 -17.70 -4.38 -3.50
CA LYS A 123 -18.15 -3.17 -2.80
C LYS A 123 -17.42 -1.91 -3.28
N PHE A 124 -16.11 -1.99 -3.48
CA PHE A 124 -15.34 -0.87 -4.04
C PHE A 124 -15.69 -0.64 -5.51
N GLY A 125 -15.84 -1.72 -6.29
CA GLY A 125 -16.23 -1.70 -7.68
C GLY A 125 -17.61 -1.06 -7.91
N ALA A 126 -18.56 -1.24 -6.99
CA ALA A 126 -19.89 -0.65 -7.07
C ALA A 126 -19.84 0.89 -7.03
N TYR A 127 -19.08 1.46 -6.09
CA TYR A 127 -18.91 2.93 -6.04
C TYR A 127 -18.13 3.47 -7.23
N LEU A 128 -17.11 2.76 -7.71
CA LEU A 128 -16.40 3.17 -8.93
C LEU A 128 -17.29 3.13 -10.17
N ARG A 129 -18.19 2.14 -10.27
CA ARG A 129 -19.19 2.08 -11.34
C ARG A 129 -20.10 3.30 -11.29
N LEU A 130 -20.61 3.66 -10.12
CA LEU A 130 -21.47 4.83 -9.95
C LEU A 130 -20.73 6.14 -10.26
N ALA A 131 -19.47 6.27 -9.79
CA ALA A 131 -18.63 7.41 -10.12
C ALA A 131 -18.39 7.54 -11.63
N SER A 132 -18.25 6.41 -12.32
CA SER A 132 -18.03 6.36 -13.76
C SER A 132 -19.29 6.77 -14.54
N LEU A 133 -20.46 6.21 -14.17
CA LEU A 133 -21.76 6.53 -14.79
C LEU A 133 -22.13 8.01 -14.65
N THR A 134 -21.77 8.61 -13.52
CA THR A 134 -22.02 10.03 -13.25
C THR A 134 -20.87 10.94 -13.73
N GLN A 135 -19.78 10.40 -14.26
CA GLN A 135 -18.56 11.15 -14.63
C GLN A 135 -18.02 12.04 -13.50
N SER A 136 -18.20 11.59 -12.27
CA SER A 136 -17.78 12.30 -11.06
C SER A 136 -16.31 12.00 -10.70
N THR A 137 -15.82 12.51 -9.59
CA THR A 137 -14.39 12.43 -9.22
C THR A 137 -14.14 11.32 -8.22
N ARG A 138 -13.28 10.35 -8.59
CA ARG A 138 -12.66 9.45 -7.62
C ARG A 138 -11.51 10.15 -6.91
N VAL A 139 -11.54 10.18 -5.60
CA VAL A 139 -10.42 10.62 -4.76
C VAL A 139 -9.67 9.41 -4.24
N SER A 140 -8.41 9.30 -4.59
CA SER A 140 -7.57 8.20 -4.15
C SER A 140 -6.99 8.49 -2.76
N ALA A 141 -7.34 7.69 -1.76
CA ALA A 141 -6.77 7.77 -0.43
C ALA A 141 -5.30 7.34 -0.35
N TRP A 142 -4.77 6.70 -1.39
CA TRP A 142 -3.38 6.23 -1.48
C TRP A 142 -2.34 7.36 -1.53
N GLY A 143 -2.75 8.61 -1.51
CA GLY A 143 -1.87 9.77 -1.58
C GLY A 143 -1.14 10.14 -0.28
N TYR A 144 -1.48 9.53 0.85
CA TYR A 144 -0.87 9.81 2.14
C TYR A 144 0.30 8.90 2.45
N GLY A 145 1.46 9.20 1.90
CA GLY A 145 2.66 8.42 2.21
C GLY A 145 2.68 7.02 1.58
N ASP A 146 1.54 6.42 1.28
CA ASP A 146 1.48 5.13 0.59
C ASP A 146 1.89 5.25 -0.89
N ALA A 147 1.81 6.44 -1.46
CA ALA A 147 2.16 6.70 -2.85
C ALA A 147 3.67 6.52 -3.14
N GLY A 148 4.53 6.66 -2.16
CA GLY A 148 5.98 6.54 -2.35
C GLY A 148 6.38 5.22 -2.98
N LEU A 149 5.91 4.09 -2.44
CA LEU A 149 6.22 2.76 -3.01
C LEU A 149 5.70 2.58 -4.45
N PRO A 150 4.39 2.77 -4.74
CA PRO A 150 3.90 2.59 -6.10
C PRO A 150 4.46 3.62 -7.08
N CYS A 151 4.77 4.85 -6.68
CA CYS A 151 5.39 5.83 -7.57
C CYS A 151 6.83 5.44 -7.90
N GLY A 152 7.64 5.10 -6.90
CA GLY A 152 9.01 4.64 -7.12
C GLY A 152 9.08 3.36 -7.95
N SER A 153 8.19 2.40 -7.67
CA SER A 153 8.10 1.16 -8.43
C SER A 153 7.65 1.39 -9.88
N ARG A 154 6.70 2.31 -10.11
CA ARG A 154 6.23 2.65 -11.46
C ARG A 154 7.34 3.28 -12.30
N VAL A 155 8.14 4.15 -11.71
CA VAL A 155 9.29 4.75 -12.40
C VAL A 155 10.31 3.68 -12.75
N LEU A 156 10.64 2.79 -11.81
CA LEU A 156 11.70 1.80 -11.97
C LEU A 156 11.27 0.60 -12.84
N PHE A 157 10.06 0.07 -12.62
CA PHE A 157 9.58 -1.19 -13.20
C PHE A 157 8.35 -1.06 -14.11
N GLY A 158 7.76 0.14 -14.22
CA GLY A 158 6.53 0.36 -14.99
C GLY A 158 5.25 -0.13 -14.31
N THR A 159 5.31 -0.58 -13.08
CA THR A 159 4.16 -1.14 -12.34
C THR A 159 3.92 -0.42 -11.02
N HIS A 160 2.65 -0.37 -10.60
CA HIS A 160 2.24 0.32 -9.39
C HIS A 160 2.43 -0.48 -8.09
N LEU A 161 2.65 -1.80 -8.15
CA LEU A 161 2.49 -2.66 -6.99
C LEU A 161 3.71 -3.55 -6.73
N PRO A 162 4.66 -3.09 -5.90
CA PRO A 162 5.74 -3.95 -5.43
C PRO A 162 5.28 -4.99 -4.39
N PHE A 163 4.15 -4.77 -3.69
CA PHE A 163 3.75 -5.54 -2.51
C PHE A 163 3.40 -7.00 -2.73
N THR A 164 2.99 -7.33 -3.94
CA THR A 164 2.53 -8.68 -4.27
C THR A 164 3.62 -9.57 -4.82
N PHE A 165 4.83 -9.03 -4.97
CA PHE A 165 5.93 -9.72 -5.66
C PHE A 165 6.84 -10.52 -4.75
N PHE A 166 6.73 -10.33 -3.45
CA PHE A 166 7.58 -11.01 -2.47
C PHE A 166 7.18 -12.46 -2.18
N LEU A 167 5.94 -12.84 -2.50
CA LEU A 167 5.39 -14.13 -2.12
C LEU A 167 5.93 -15.33 -2.91
N PRO A 168 6.18 -15.28 -4.23
CA PRO A 168 6.61 -16.46 -4.97
C PRO A 168 7.90 -17.10 -4.42
N TYR A 169 8.80 -16.29 -3.89
CA TYR A 169 10.11 -16.74 -3.41
C TYR A 169 10.17 -17.17 -1.97
N LEU A 170 9.18 -16.74 -1.19
CA LEU A 170 8.95 -17.27 0.15
C LEU A 170 8.00 -18.48 0.13
N ILE A 171 7.52 -18.90 -1.06
CA ILE A 171 6.69 -20.10 -1.24
C ILE A 171 7.59 -21.27 -1.66
N PRO A 172 7.54 -22.41 -0.98
CA PRO A 172 8.28 -23.60 -1.40
C PRO A 172 7.99 -23.97 -2.88
N PRO A 173 8.98 -24.51 -3.62
CA PRO A 173 10.28 -25.03 -3.14
C PRO A 173 11.40 -24.00 -3.03
N SER A 174 11.23 -22.78 -3.53
CA SER A 174 12.29 -21.76 -3.52
C SER A 174 12.53 -21.23 -2.10
N VAL A 175 13.77 -21.30 -1.64
CA VAL A 175 14.20 -20.71 -0.37
C VAL A 175 15.32 -19.73 -0.70
N PRO A 176 15.14 -18.41 -0.40
CA PRO A 176 16.25 -17.46 -0.59
C PRO A 176 17.37 -17.73 0.42
N GLU A 177 18.60 -17.45 0.05
CA GLU A 177 19.72 -17.51 1.00
C GLU A 177 19.64 -16.38 2.03
N LEU A 178 19.12 -15.24 1.61
CA LEU A 178 19.00 -14.04 2.42
C LEU A 178 17.61 -13.42 2.30
N VAL A 179 16.96 -13.18 3.45
CA VAL A 179 15.73 -12.38 3.55
C VAL A 179 16.08 -11.05 4.21
N VAL A 180 15.84 -9.95 3.53
CA VAL A 180 16.01 -8.59 4.04
C VAL A 180 14.64 -7.96 4.24
N VAL A 181 14.20 -7.85 5.49
CA VAL A 181 12.98 -7.13 5.85
C VAL A 181 13.33 -5.67 6.11
N TRP A 182 12.81 -4.77 5.30
CA TRP A 182 13.19 -3.36 5.33
C TRP A 182 11.97 -2.45 5.42
N GLY A 183 11.83 -1.72 6.55
CA GLY A 183 10.69 -0.84 6.81
C GLY A 183 9.35 -1.59 6.89
N SER A 184 9.37 -2.79 7.44
CA SER A 184 8.20 -3.65 7.59
C SER A 184 8.23 -4.43 8.90
N ASN A 185 7.06 -4.65 9.50
CA ASN A 185 6.93 -5.45 10.73
C ASN A 185 5.87 -6.54 10.56
N PRO A 186 6.10 -7.54 9.69
CA PRO A 186 5.12 -8.59 9.39
C PRO A 186 4.70 -9.40 10.62
N ALA A 187 5.53 -9.54 11.66
CA ALA A 187 5.15 -10.24 12.89
C ALA A 187 3.95 -9.59 13.63
N GLU A 188 3.67 -8.32 13.39
CA GLU A 188 2.51 -7.62 13.96
C GLU A 188 1.43 -7.32 12.91
N THR A 189 1.82 -7.00 11.69
CA THR A 189 0.88 -6.56 10.65
C THR A 189 0.33 -7.73 9.83
N GLN A 190 1.17 -8.71 9.52
CA GLN A 190 0.89 -9.88 8.65
C GLN A 190 1.43 -11.17 9.27
N PRO A 191 0.99 -11.51 10.52
CA PRO A 191 1.64 -12.56 11.30
C PRO A 191 1.41 -13.97 10.75
N LEU A 192 0.36 -14.19 9.98
CA LEU A 192 -0.10 -15.52 9.64
C LEU A 192 0.45 -16.05 8.31
N PHE A 193 0.61 -15.18 7.32
CA PHE A 193 1.15 -15.57 6.01
C PHE A 193 2.57 -15.05 5.80
N MET A 194 2.78 -13.74 5.80
CA MET A 194 4.10 -13.19 5.49
C MET A 194 5.14 -13.60 6.53
N MET A 195 4.86 -13.36 7.82
CA MET A 195 5.83 -13.72 8.86
C MET A 195 6.10 -15.22 8.92
N ARG A 196 5.06 -16.06 8.73
CA ARG A 196 5.25 -17.50 8.68
C ARG A 196 6.19 -17.92 7.55
N LYS A 197 6.00 -17.37 6.35
CA LYS A 197 6.86 -17.68 5.20
C LYS A 197 8.30 -17.24 5.41
N ILE A 198 8.52 -16.10 6.06
CA ILE A 198 9.86 -15.67 6.48
C ILE A 198 10.47 -16.68 7.46
N MET A 199 9.70 -17.14 8.44
CA MET A 199 10.18 -18.14 9.39
C MET A 199 10.42 -19.50 8.75
N ASP A 200 9.53 -19.94 7.84
CA ASP A 200 9.73 -21.18 7.06
C ASP A 200 11.05 -21.12 6.22
N ALA A 201 11.36 -19.97 5.65
CA ALA A 201 12.61 -19.75 4.94
C ALA A 201 13.82 -19.84 5.89
N LYS A 202 13.72 -19.18 7.05
CA LYS A 202 14.76 -19.20 8.08
C LYS A 202 15.02 -20.62 8.61
N GLU A 203 13.96 -21.39 8.88
CA GLU A 203 14.06 -22.80 9.30
C GLU A 203 14.78 -23.68 8.24
N LYS A 204 14.71 -23.28 6.98
CA LYS A 204 15.42 -23.95 5.86
C LYS A 204 16.82 -23.39 5.60
N GLY A 205 17.33 -22.51 6.45
CA GLY A 205 18.68 -22.00 6.40
C GLY A 205 18.84 -20.57 5.86
N ALA A 206 17.75 -19.90 5.46
CA ALA A 206 17.84 -18.50 5.05
C ALA A 206 18.28 -17.62 6.22
N GLN A 207 19.17 -16.66 5.97
CA GLN A 207 19.52 -15.65 6.94
C GLN A 207 18.49 -14.52 6.91
N LEU A 208 18.10 -14.01 8.07
CA LEU A 208 17.14 -12.91 8.21
C LEU A 208 17.84 -11.65 8.71
N VAL A 209 17.80 -10.60 7.89
CA VAL A 209 18.22 -9.24 8.27
C VAL A 209 17.00 -8.35 8.37
N VAL A 210 16.91 -7.53 9.43
CA VAL A 210 15.84 -6.55 9.59
C VAL A 210 16.40 -5.14 9.68
N ILE A 211 15.87 -4.23 8.86
CA ILE A 211 16.25 -2.81 8.82
C ILE A 211 15.00 -2.00 9.19
N ASP A 212 15.01 -1.38 10.36
CA ASP A 212 13.87 -0.62 10.88
C ASP A 212 14.37 0.39 11.95
N PRO A 213 13.76 1.57 12.10
CA PRO A 213 14.09 2.48 13.20
C PRO A 213 13.69 1.97 14.60
N ARG A 214 12.82 0.95 14.66
CA ARG A 214 12.38 0.26 15.88
C ARG A 214 12.90 -1.15 15.93
N TYR A 215 13.27 -1.61 17.15
CA TYR A 215 13.49 -3.03 17.42
C TYR A 215 12.14 -3.73 17.56
N THR A 216 11.55 -4.09 16.42
CA THR A 216 10.20 -4.66 16.33
C THR A 216 10.17 -6.15 16.71
N VAL A 217 8.95 -6.73 16.83
CA VAL A 217 8.80 -8.19 17.00
C VAL A 217 9.42 -8.97 15.82
N THR A 218 9.38 -8.42 14.62
CA THR A 218 10.10 -9.01 13.46
C THR A 218 11.60 -8.92 13.67
N ALA A 219 12.13 -7.80 14.14
CA ALA A 219 13.55 -7.62 14.42
C ALA A 219 14.06 -8.60 15.50
N SER A 220 13.23 -8.95 16.50
CA SER A 220 13.60 -9.95 17.51
C SER A 220 13.81 -11.37 16.98
N LYS A 221 13.41 -11.63 15.72
CA LYS A 221 13.61 -12.92 15.03
C LYS A 221 14.77 -12.89 14.04
N ALA A 222 15.37 -11.71 13.82
CA ALA A 222 16.45 -11.51 12.87
C ALA A 222 17.77 -12.13 13.39
N ASP A 223 18.61 -12.57 12.44
CA ASP A 223 20.02 -12.90 12.71
C ASP A 223 20.85 -11.63 12.83
N GLU A 224 20.39 -10.53 12.19
CA GLU A 224 21.03 -9.23 12.26
C GLU A 224 20.00 -8.11 12.15
N TYR A 225 20.10 -7.10 13.02
CA TYR A 225 19.24 -5.92 13.05
C TYR A 225 20.04 -4.65 12.80
N LEU A 226 19.55 -3.82 11.88
CA LEU A 226 20.10 -2.50 11.56
C LEU A 226 19.11 -1.41 11.95
N GLY A 227 19.40 -0.69 13.03
CA GLY A 227 18.59 0.44 13.52
C GLY A 227 18.86 1.70 12.69
N ILE A 228 18.09 1.95 11.64
CA ILE A 228 18.28 3.08 10.74
C ILE A 228 17.61 4.37 11.24
N LYS A 229 18.17 5.56 10.95
CA LYS A 229 17.46 6.83 11.14
C LYS A 229 16.31 6.94 10.13
N PRO A 230 15.08 7.36 10.52
CA PRO A 230 13.97 7.52 9.61
C PRO A 230 14.29 8.41 8.42
N GLY A 231 13.89 7.98 7.19
CA GLY A 231 14.08 8.75 5.96
C GLY A 231 15.48 8.74 5.37
N THR A 232 16.37 7.86 5.84
CA THR A 232 17.74 7.73 5.30
C THR A 232 17.97 6.46 4.49
N ASP A 233 16.89 5.80 4.09
CA ASP A 233 16.88 4.51 3.40
C ASP A 233 17.62 4.55 2.06
N ALA A 234 17.43 5.61 1.28
CA ALA A 234 18.13 5.80 -0.01
C ALA A 234 19.65 5.90 0.18
N ALA A 235 20.11 6.57 1.26
CA ALA A 235 21.55 6.64 1.57
C ALA A 235 22.11 5.27 1.91
N LEU A 236 21.38 4.47 2.70
CA LEU A 236 21.79 3.10 3.00
C LEU A 236 21.87 2.25 1.73
N ALA A 237 20.87 2.32 0.85
CA ALA A 237 20.87 1.59 -0.41
C ALA A 237 22.04 1.99 -1.33
N LEU A 238 22.38 3.29 -1.41
CA LEU A 238 23.56 3.77 -2.13
C LEU A 238 24.87 3.24 -1.51
N GLY A 239 24.95 3.18 -0.17
CA GLY A 239 26.10 2.59 0.51
C GLY A 239 26.26 1.08 0.25
N LEU A 240 25.15 0.36 0.18
CA LEU A 240 25.17 -1.06 -0.22
C LEU A 240 25.64 -1.22 -1.66
N MET A 241 25.17 -0.39 -2.59
CA MET A 241 25.63 -0.36 -3.98
C MET A 241 27.11 0.00 -4.09
N HIS A 242 27.61 0.94 -3.28
CA HIS A 242 29.04 1.26 -3.20
C HIS A 242 29.88 0.00 -2.90
N VAL A 243 29.48 -0.77 -1.88
CA VAL A 243 30.18 -1.99 -1.50
C VAL A 243 30.11 -3.05 -2.59
N ILE A 244 28.94 -3.25 -3.19
CA ILE A 244 28.70 -4.20 -4.30
C ILE A 244 29.62 -3.85 -5.49
N PHE A 245 29.61 -2.59 -5.92
CA PHE A 245 30.40 -2.16 -7.10
C PHE A 245 31.90 -2.17 -6.84
N LYS A 246 32.34 -1.79 -5.63
CA LYS A 246 33.76 -1.81 -5.27
C LYS A 246 34.34 -3.23 -5.22
N ARG A 247 33.49 -4.21 -4.87
CA ARG A 247 33.88 -5.63 -4.83
C ARG A 247 33.62 -6.38 -6.13
N GLY A 248 33.00 -5.74 -7.15
CA GLY A 248 32.67 -6.38 -8.42
C GLY A 248 31.58 -7.45 -8.30
N LEU A 249 30.64 -7.28 -7.33
CA LEU A 249 29.60 -8.26 -7.03
C LEU A 249 28.26 -7.97 -7.74
N GLN A 250 28.23 -6.98 -8.63
CA GLN A 250 27.04 -6.72 -9.46
C GLN A 250 26.93 -7.78 -10.58
N ASP A 251 25.68 -8.07 -10.98
CA ASP A 251 25.39 -8.95 -12.11
C ASP A 251 25.43 -8.14 -13.42
N ASP A 252 26.62 -8.12 -14.06
CA ASP A 252 26.84 -7.37 -15.31
C ASP A 252 25.93 -7.87 -16.45
N ASP A 253 25.60 -9.17 -16.50
CA ASP A 253 24.74 -9.74 -17.55
C ASP A 253 23.27 -9.37 -17.35
N PHE A 254 22.78 -9.42 -16.12
CA PHE A 254 21.45 -8.95 -15.79
C PHE A 254 21.30 -7.45 -16.10
N ILE A 255 22.30 -6.64 -15.72
CA ILE A 255 22.30 -5.18 -16.00
C ILE A 255 22.22 -4.94 -17.50
N ARG A 256 22.99 -5.65 -18.33
CA ARG A 256 22.95 -5.51 -19.80
C ARG A 256 21.60 -5.89 -20.40
N ARG A 257 21.02 -6.98 -19.93
CA ARG A 257 19.84 -7.58 -20.57
C ARG A 257 18.54 -6.90 -20.13
N TYR A 258 18.40 -6.58 -18.87
CA TYR A 258 17.12 -6.22 -18.28
C TYR A 258 17.01 -4.76 -17.83
N THR A 259 18.10 -4.01 -17.79
CA THR A 259 18.08 -2.60 -17.37
C THR A 259 18.48 -1.64 -18.50
N VAL A 260 18.25 -0.36 -18.28
CA VAL A 260 18.78 0.71 -19.14
C VAL A 260 20.27 0.96 -18.91
N GLY A 261 20.95 0.16 -18.08
CA GLY A 261 22.36 0.33 -17.73
C GLY A 261 23.32 0.58 -18.90
N PRO A 262 23.18 -0.11 -20.05
CA PRO A 262 24.00 0.14 -21.24
C PRO A 262 23.65 1.40 -22.02
N PHE A 263 22.46 2.00 -21.81
CA PHE A 263 22.02 3.12 -22.63
C PHE A 263 22.90 4.35 -22.37
N LEU A 264 23.38 4.96 -23.45
CA LEU A 264 24.24 6.15 -23.37
C LEU A 264 23.41 7.39 -22.98
N VAL A 265 23.87 8.08 -21.95
CA VAL A 265 23.33 9.33 -21.46
C VAL A 265 24.29 10.45 -21.87
N ARG A 266 23.76 11.50 -22.49
CA ARG A 266 24.49 12.72 -22.83
C ARG A 266 24.81 13.48 -21.54
N THR A 267 26.07 13.84 -21.34
CA THR A 267 26.52 14.56 -20.12
C THR A 267 26.06 16.01 -20.07
N ASP A 268 25.78 16.64 -21.25
CA ASP A 268 25.33 18.02 -21.36
C ASP A 268 23.85 18.22 -21.00
N THR A 269 22.99 17.24 -21.30
CA THR A 269 21.54 17.33 -21.08
C THR A 269 21.00 16.38 -20.03
N GLY A 270 21.75 15.35 -19.65
CA GLY A 270 21.27 14.24 -18.82
C GLY A 270 20.23 13.34 -19.49
N LYS A 271 19.95 13.53 -20.80
CA LYS A 271 19.00 12.72 -21.56
C LYS A 271 19.71 11.58 -22.26
N PHE A 272 18.97 10.50 -22.54
CA PHE A 272 19.53 9.41 -23.34
C PHE A 272 19.90 9.88 -24.75
N LEU A 273 21.05 9.45 -25.23
CA LEU A 273 21.46 9.63 -26.62
C LEU A 273 20.50 8.83 -27.52
N ARG A 274 19.99 9.48 -28.54
CA ARG A 274 19.07 8.88 -29.52
C ARG A 274 19.69 8.79 -30.90
N GLY A 275 19.13 7.93 -31.74
CA GLY A 275 19.58 7.81 -33.13
C GLY A 275 19.57 9.12 -33.90
N LYS A 276 18.65 10.04 -33.64
CA LYS A 276 18.59 11.38 -34.22
C LYS A 276 19.84 12.22 -33.93
N ASP A 277 20.45 12.06 -32.74
CA ASP A 277 21.67 12.78 -32.36
C ASP A 277 22.88 12.33 -33.17
N LEU A 278 22.81 11.14 -33.77
CA LEU A 278 23.82 10.54 -34.63
C LEU A 278 23.46 10.56 -36.12
N GLY A 279 22.30 11.14 -36.49
CA GLY A 279 21.83 11.16 -37.86
C GLY A 279 21.29 9.81 -38.39
N TRP A 280 20.91 8.90 -37.50
CA TRP A 280 20.36 7.61 -37.89
C TRP A 280 18.93 7.69 -38.41
N LYS A 281 18.53 6.69 -39.24
CA LYS A 281 17.15 6.59 -39.76
C LYS A 281 16.16 6.34 -38.60
N GLU A 282 16.55 5.51 -37.64
CA GLU A 282 15.78 5.17 -36.42
C GLU A 282 15.94 6.28 -35.39
N LYS A 283 15.35 7.45 -35.63
CA LYS A 283 15.55 8.70 -34.88
C LYS A 283 15.34 8.57 -33.36
N GLU A 284 14.37 7.79 -32.93
CA GLU A 284 14.00 7.67 -31.51
C GLU A 284 14.63 6.43 -30.83
N SER A 285 15.45 5.65 -31.55
CA SER A 285 16.14 4.50 -30.98
C SER A 285 17.12 4.94 -29.89
N TYR A 286 17.22 4.15 -28.82
CA TYR A 286 18.29 4.29 -27.84
C TYR A 286 19.63 3.88 -28.45
N VAL A 287 20.71 4.39 -27.89
CA VAL A 287 22.06 4.09 -28.37
C VAL A 287 22.86 3.44 -27.25
N VAL A 288 23.56 2.38 -27.59
CA VAL A 288 24.54 1.70 -26.72
C VAL A 288 25.91 1.69 -27.41
N TRP A 289 26.98 1.50 -26.63
CA TRP A 289 28.30 1.27 -27.19
C TRP A 289 28.55 -0.24 -27.24
N ASP A 290 28.81 -0.77 -28.42
CA ASP A 290 29.22 -2.17 -28.56
C ASP A 290 30.73 -2.32 -28.38
N THR A 291 31.15 -3.18 -27.44
CA THR A 291 32.55 -3.43 -27.14
C THR A 291 33.25 -4.33 -28.17
N VAL A 292 32.47 -5.07 -28.97
CA VAL A 292 33.00 -5.97 -30.01
C VAL A 292 33.32 -5.18 -31.27
N SER A 293 32.38 -4.44 -31.81
CA SER A 293 32.59 -3.62 -33.00
C SER A 293 33.25 -2.26 -32.70
N ASN A 294 33.41 -1.92 -31.42
CA ASN A 294 33.91 -0.66 -30.92
C ASN A 294 33.21 0.55 -31.56
N SER A 295 31.87 0.48 -31.64
CA SER A 295 31.02 1.48 -32.30
C SER A 295 29.64 1.60 -31.65
N PRO A 296 28.93 2.73 -31.87
CA PRO A 296 27.57 2.90 -31.39
C PRO A 296 26.60 1.96 -32.15
N GLN A 297 25.68 1.33 -31.43
CA GLN A 297 24.69 0.39 -31.96
C GLN A 297 23.31 0.65 -31.33
N ILE A 298 22.25 0.10 -31.95
CA ILE A 298 20.94 0.02 -31.32
C ILE A 298 20.91 -1.16 -30.33
N PRO A 299 20.20 -1.06 -29.19
CA PRO A 299 20.19 -2.12 -28.16
C PRO A 299 19.67 -3.48 -28.65
N SER A 300 18.86 -3.51 -29.71
CA SER A 300 18.27 -4.71 -30.30
C SER A 300 19.15 -5.37 -31.38
N ALA A 301 20.32 -4.82 -31.72
CA ALA A 301 21.20 -5.42 -32.70
C ALA A 301 21.72 -6.78 -32.22
N SER A 302 21.77 -7.76 -33.13
CA SER A 302 22.26 -9.11 -32.83
C SER A 302 23.78 -9.12 -32.71
N GLY A 303 24.31 -9.97 -31.81
CA GLY A 303 25.74 -10.20 -31.67
C GLY A 303 26.54 -9.08 -30.99
N ILE A 304 25.85 -8.07 -30.37
CA ILE A 304 26.51 -7.01 -29.64
C ILE A 304 26.81 -7.41 -28.18
N THR A 305 27.86 -6.80 -27.63
CA THR A 305 28.13 -6.77 -26.19
C THR A 305 28.13 -5.33 -25.73
N ALA A 306 26.96 -4.86 -25.26
CA ALA A 306 26.79 -3.47 -24.87
C ALA A 306 27.62 -3.12 -23.62
N ALA A 307 28.37 -2.04 -23.70
CA ALA A 307 29.16 -1.52 -22.59
C ALA A 307 28.24 -0.96 -21.51
N ILE A 308 28.56 -1.24 -20.25
CA ILE A 308 27.89 -0.65 -19.07
C ILE A 308 28.81 0.33 -18.32
N LYS A 309 30.07 0.42 -18.71
CA LYS A 309 31.10 1.29 -18.11
C LYS A 309 31.82 2.06 -19.21
N GLY A 310 32.45 3.16 -18.83
CA GLY A 310 33.26 3.98 -19.74
C GLY A 310 32.65 5.36 -20.02
N SER A 311 33.39 6.12 -20.87
CA SER A 311 32.96 7.42 -21.40
C SER A 311 33.27 7.45 -22.89
N TYR A 312 32.33 7.90 -23.69
CA TYR A 312 32.37 7.86 -25.14
C TYR A 312 32.10 9.24 -25.75
N ARG A 313 32.78 9.54 -26.84
CA ARG A 313 32.55 10.79 -27.56
C ARG A 313 32.00 10.49 -28.96
N LEU A 314 30.78 10.92 -29.23
CA LEU A 314 30.03 10.61 -30.43
C LEU A 314 29.52 11.92 -31.06
N ASN A 315 29.92 12.22 -32.29
CA ASN A 315 29.56 13.48 -32.96
C ASN A 315 29.81 14.73 -32.09
N GLY A 316 30.89 14.74 -31.31
CA GLY A 316 31.22 15.85 -30.41
C GLY A 316 30.48 15.82 -29.07
N LEU A 317 29.49 14.93 -28.88
CA LEU A 317 28.73 14.76 -27.64
C LEU A 317 29.47 13.77 -26.72
N GLU A 318 29.66 14.18 -25.47
CA GLU A 318 30.17 13.29 -24.44
C GLU A 318 29.02 12.47 -23.82
N CYS A 319 29.18 11.16 -23.73
CA CYS A 319 28.16 10.23 -23.28
C CYS A 319 28.76 9.16 -22.36
N LYS A 320 27.95 8.73 -21.37
CA LYS A 320 28.28 7.62 -20.48
C LYS A 320 27.12 6.63 -20.43
N PRO A 321 27.38 5.32 -20.31
CA PRO A 321 26.33 4.36 -19.96
C PRO A 321 25.65 4.77 -18.65
N SER A 322 24.34 4.60 -18.55
CA SER A 322 23.61 5.01 -17.35
C SER A 322 24.05 4.26 -16.10
N PHE A 323 24.52 3.01 -16.21
CA PHE A 323 25.12 2.30 -15.10
C PHE A 323 26.44 2.93 -14.63
N GLN A 324 27.25 3.49 -15.54
CA GLN A 324 28.47 4.24 -15.16
C GLN A 324 28.12 5.43 -14.28
N LEU A 325 27.06 6.15 -14.63
CA LEU A 325 26.57 7.29 -13.82
C LEU A 325 26.05 6.84 -12.44
N LEU A 326 25.35 5.69 -12.38
CA LEU A 326 24.91 5.10 -11.10
C LEU A 326 26.11 4.72 -10.24
N LYS A 327 27.15 4.15 -10.83
CA LYS A 327 28.39 3.79 -10.14
C LYS A 327 29.09 5.03 -9.57
N GLU A 328 29.21 6.10 -10.36
CA GLU A 328 29.78 7.39 -9.93
C GLU A 328 28.98 8.02 -8.79
N LEU A 329 27.63 7.90 -8.81
CA LEU A 329 26.80 8.32 -7.69
C LEU A 329 27.09 7.47 -6.43
N ALA A 330 27.12 6.14 -6.55
CA ALA A 330 27.38 5.26 -5.42
C ALA A 330 28.79 5.44 -4.81
N GLU A 331 29.78 5.83 -5.61
CA GLU A 331 31.13 6.15 -5.14
C GLU A 331 31.15 7.31 -4.14
N GLN A 332 30.17 8.21 -4.19
CA GLN A 332 30.02 9.31 -3.23
C GLN A 332 29.45 8.87 -1.88
N TYR A 333 29.05 7.60 -1.72
CA TYR A 333 28.42 7.06 -0.53
C TYR A 333 29.25 5.91 0.08
N PRO A 334 30.53 6.16 0.49
CA PRO A 334 31.29 5.15 1.19
C PRO A 334 30.65 4.79 2.53
N PRO A 335 30.84 3.59 3.06
CA PRO A 335 30.20 3.12 4.30
C PRO A 335 30.35 4.06 5.48
N GLU A 336 31.46 4.80 5.59
CA GLU A 336 31.72 5.79 6.64
C GLU A 336 30.72 6.95 6.58
N ARG A 337 30.59 7.56 5.39
CA ARG A 337 29.63 8.65 5.17
C ARG A 337 28.18 8.18 5.38
N VAL A 338 27.86 6.98 4.90
CA VAL A 338 26.53 6.40 5.08
C VAL A 338 26.25 6.12 6.55
N SER A 339 27.25 5.70 7.31
CA SER A 339 27.12 5.52 8.76
C SER A 339 26.77 6.82 9.49
N GLU A 340 27.37 7.93 9.11
CA GLU A 340 27.05 9.27 9.68
C GLU A 340 25.60 9.66 9.37
N ILE A 341 25.15 9.46 8.14
CA ILE A 341 23.80 9.79 7.69
C ILE A 341 22.76 8.89 8.39
N THR A 342 22.96 7.57 8.32
CA THR A 342 21.94 6.56 8.70
C THR A 342 21.99 6.17 10.17
N GLY A 343 23.16 6.32 10.80
CA GLY A 343 23.45 5.79 12.14
C GLY A 343 23.66 4.27 12.20
N VAL A 344 23.73 3.61 11.04
CA VAL A 344 24.13 2.19 10.92
C VAL A 344 25.67 2.14 10.85
N SER A 345 26.32 1.25 11.57
CA SER A 345 27.80 1.18 11.54
C SER A 345 28.34 0.85 10.15
N ALA A 346 29.47 1.46 9.79
CA ALA A 346 30.14 1.20 8.50
C ALA A 346 30.49 -0.29 8.31
N GLU A 347 30.78 -0.99 9.40
CA GLU A 347 31.04 -2.44 9.38
C GLU A 347 29.80 -3.23 8.94
N LEU A 348 28.62 -2.95 9.52
CA LEU A 348 27.35 -3.58 9.16
C LEU A 348 26.99 -3.28 7.71
N ILE A 349 27.21 -2.05 7.24
CA ILE A 349 26.97 -1.67 5.83
C ILE A 349 27.87 -2.49 4.90
N ARG A 350 29.16 -2.64 5.19
CA ARG A 350 30.08 -3.47 4.40
C ARG A 350 29.69 -4.93 4.42
N LYS A 351 29.31 -5.45 5.57
CA LYS A 351 28.88 -6.84 5.76
C LYS A 351 27.63 -7.14 4.95
N LEU A 352 26.60 -6.30 5.09
CA LEU A 352 25.33 -6.48 4.38
C LEU A 352 25.49 -6.30 2.87
N GLY A 353 26.21 -5.27 2.41
CA GLY A 353 26.47 -5.06 0.98
C GLY A 353 27.21 -6.20 0.34
N ALA A 354 28.24 -6.76 1.00
CA ALA A 354 28.96 -7.94 0.53
C ALA A 354 28.03 -9.17 0.49
N ARG A 355 27.20 -9.38 1.51
CA ARG A 355 26.28 -10.52 1.58
C ARG A 355 25.21 -10.44 0.49
N ILE A 356 24.60 -9.27 0.28
CA ILE A 356 23.61 -9.07 -0.80
C ILE A 356 24.24 -9.33 -2.17
N GLY A 357 25.48 -8.85 -2.40
CA GLY A 357 26.14 -9.01 -3.69
C GLY A 357 26.64 -10.43 -3.96
N SER A 358 26.91 -11.24 -2.93
CA SER A 358 27.41 -12.62 -3.10
C SER A 358 26.35 -13.70 -2.97
N ALA A 359 25.16 -13.40 -2.46
CA ALA A 359 24.07 -14.36 -2.36
C ALA A 359 23.46 -14.63 -3.76
N GLU A 360 23.22 -15.90 -4.08
CA GLU A 360 22.50 -16.27 -5.32
C GLU A 360 21.07 -15.76 -5.34
N THR A 361 20.43 -15.75 -4.17
CA THR A 361 19.03 -15.34 -4.03
C THR A 361 18.80 -14.49 -2.80
N VAL A 362 18.32 -13.26 -3.01
CA VAL A 362 17.93 -12.33 -1.95
C VAL A 362 16.46 -11.98 -2.10
N ALA A 363 15.68 -12.19 -1.05
CA ALA A 363 14.30 -11.70 -0.95
C ALA A 363 14.24 -10.41 -0.13
N PHE A 364 13.87 -9.30 -0.76
CA PHE A 364 13.58 -8.06 -0.05
C PHE A 364 12.09 -8.00 0.31
N VAL A 365 11.77 -7.91 1.59
CA VAL A 365 10.42 -7.75 2.11
C VAL A 365 10.28 -6.32 2.61
N THR A 366 9.67 -5.46 1.81
CA THR A 366 9.42 -4.06 2.18
C THR A 366 7.94 -3.76 2.28
N HIS A 367 7.60 -2.70 3.00
CA HIS A 367 6.23 -2.22 3.12
C HIS A 367 6.21 -0.69 3.32
N MET A 368 5.14 -0.14 3.85
CA MET A 368 4.88 1.30 3.99
C MET A 368 5.95 2.08 4.79
N GLY A 369 6.81 1.42 5.57
CA GLY A 369 7.89 2.09 6.29
C GLY A 369 8.87 2.84 5.38
N LEU A 370 9.14 2.33 4.16
CA LEU A 370 9.94 3.05 3.17
C LEU A 370 9.17 4.21 2.53
N ALA A 371 7.86 4.03 2.34
CA ALA A 371 7.04 5.00 1.62
C ALA A 371 6.66 6.21 2.45
N ARG A 372 6.37 6.01 3.75
CA ARG A 372 5.80 7.03 4.64
C ARG A 372 6.84 8.00 5.17
N THR A 373 7.78 8.37 4.34
CA THR A 373 8.76 9.42 4.58
C THR A 373 8.77 10.41 3.43
N HIS A 374 9.31 11.61 3.65
CA HIS A 374 9.59 12.50 2.54
C HIS A 374 10.56 11.80 1.57
N HIS A 375 10.27 11.82 0.28
CA HIS A 375 11.03 11.09 -0.76
C HIS A 375 11.00 9.55 -0.62
N GLY A 376 9.88 8.96 -0.13
CA GLY A 376 9.72 7.51 -0.07
C GLY A 376 9.77 6.81 -1.43
N ASP A 377 9.43 7.52 -2.51
CA ASP A 377 9.59 7.06 -3.90
C ASP A 377 11.06 6.87 -4.29
N ILE A 378 11.94 7.79 -3.87
CA ILE A 378 13.39 7.65 -4.08
C ILE A 378 13.93 6.46 -3.27
N SER A 379 13.47 6.29 -2.02
CA SER A 379 13.87 5.15 -1.19
C SER A 379 13.49 3.82 -1.85
N MET A 380 12.28 3.74 -2.43
CA MET A 380 11.85 2.56 -3.18
C MET A 380 12.68 2.35 -4.45
N ARG A 381 12.98 3.40 -5.21
CA ARG A 381 13.83 3.30 -6.40
C ARG A 381 15.24 2.85 -6.04
N ALA A 382 15.82 3.38 -4.96
CA ALA A 382 17.14 2.99 -4.50
C ALA A 382 17.19 1.51 -4.10
N LEU A 383 16.22 1.03 -3.31
CA LEU A 383 16.12 -0.38 -2.93
C LEU A 383 15.91 -1.29 -4.15
N GLY A 384 14.98 -0.93 -5.04
CA GLY A 384 14.75 -1.69 -6.27
C GLY A 384 15.97 -1.71 -7.21
N THR A 385 16.78 -0.65 -7.19
CA THR A 385 18.05 -0.61 -7.93
C THR A 385 19.08 -1.57 -7.32
N VAL A 386 19.15 -1.71 -5.98
CA VAL A 386 20.01 -2.74 -5.34
C VAL A 386 19.62 -4.13 -5.86
N ALA A 387 18.32 -4.45 -5.89
CA ALA A 387 17.85 -5.72 -6.42
C ALA A 387 18.18 -5.89 -7.92
N ALA A 388 18.05 -4.83 -8.72
CA ALA A 388 18.33 -4.86 -10.16
C ALA A 388 19.81 -5.07 -10.48
N VAL A 389 20.71 -4.43 -9.75
CA VAL A 389 22.15 -4.57 -10.01
C VAL A 389 22.74 -5.89 -9.52
N THR A 390 22.01 -6.64 -8.71
CA THR A 390 22.40 -7.98 -8.22
C THR A 390 21.57 -9.11 -8.84
N GLY A 391 20.77 -8.83 -9.88
CA GLY A 391 19.95 -9.85 -10.55
C GLY A 391 18.79 -10.41 -9.72
N ASN A 392 18.50 -9.82 -8.55
CA ASN A 392 17.49 -10.30 -7.59
C ASN A 392 16.07 -9.75 -7.84
N VAL A 393 15.77 -9.20 -9.00
CA VAL A 393 14.45 -8.64 -9.30
C VAL A 393 13.36 -9.71 -9.26
N ASN A 394 13.61 -10.86 -9.90
CA ASN A 394 12.65 -11.97 -9.88
C ASN A 394 12.36 -12.51 -8.48
N THR A 395 13.40 -12.56 -7.64
CA THR A 395 13.28 -13.00 -6.25
C THR A 395 12.59 -11.97 -5.37
N SER A 396 12.77 -10.68 -5.66
CA SER A 396 12.27 -9.60 -4.80
C SER A 396 11.01 -8.94 -5.33
N PHE A 397 10.88 -8.83 -6.65
CA PHE A 397 9.84 -8.01 -7.27
C PHE A 397 8.99 -8.74 -8.31
N GLY A 398 9.21 -10.01 -8.58
CA GLY A 398 8.42 -10.84 -9.49
C GLY A 398 8.09 -10.21 -10.84
N SER A 399 7.50 -10.96 -11.74
CA SER A 399 6.94 -10.41 -12.98
C SER A 399 5.56 -9.81 -12.69
N GLY A 400 5.52 -8.54 -12.43
CA GLY A 400 4.43 -7.73 -11.93
C GLY A 400 3.10 -7.71 -12.63
N HIS A 401 2.64 -8.79 -13.15
CA HIS A 401 1.28 -8.92 -13.59
C HIS A 401 0.44 -9.48 -12.44
N LEU A 402 0.05 -8.60 -11.50
CA LEU A 402 -1.17 -8.88 -10.76
C LEU A 402 -2.25 -9.16 -11.79
N PRO A 403 -2.93 -10.29 -11.71
CA PRO A 403 -4.03 -10.56 -12.62
C PRO A 403 -5.01 -9.42 -12.55
N ALA A 404 -5.55 -9.04 -13.69
CA ALA A 404 -6.58 -8.00 -13.77
C ALA A 404 -7.81 -8.31 -12.90
N VAL A 405 -7.93 -9.53 -12.40
CA VAL A 405 -8.91 -9.94 -11.38
C VAL A 405 -8.78 -9.18 -10.06
N LEU A 406 -7.61 -8.61 -9.78
CA LEU A 406 -7.39 -7.70 -8.64
C LEU A 406 -7.68 -6.24 -9.01
N ASN A 407 -8.09 -5.98 -10.23
CA ASN A 407 -8.36 -4.68 -10.76
C ASN A 407 -9.89 -4.47 -10.85
N TRP A 408 -10.32 -3.23 -10.69
CA TRP A 408 -11.72 -2.79 -10.85
C TRP A 408 -12.21 -2.80 -12.32
N GLN A 409 -11.35 -3.15 -13.27
CA GLN A 409 -11.62 -3.16 -14.69
C GLN A 409 -12.90 -3.93 -15.06
N PRO A 410 -13.19 -5.14 -14.54
CA PRO A 410 -14.41 -5.86 -14.90
C PRO A 410 -15.68 -5.06 -14.63
N PHE A 411 -15.71 -4.26 -13.55
CA PHE A 411 -16.88 -3.45 -13.20
C PHE A 411 -17.08 -2.27 -14.14
N LEU A 412 -16.00 -1.72 -14.69
CA LEU A 412 -16.04 -0.58 -15.62
C LEU A 412 -16.24 -1.04 -17.06
N GLN A 413 -15.68 -2.17 -17.45
CA GLN A 413 -15.84 -2.74 -18.79
C GLN A 413 -17.26 -3.21 -19.11
N ALA A 414 -18.06 -3.50 -18.08
CA ALA A 414 -19.47 -3.85 -18.23
C ALA A 414 -20.38 -2.65 -18.55
N ILE A 415 -19.84 -1.43 -18.70
CA ILE A 415 -20.55 -0.23 -19.09
C ILE A 415 -20.30 0.03 -20.57
N PRO A 416 -21.35 0.06 -21.44
CA PRO A 416 -21.17 0.10 -22.91
C PRO A 416 -20.43 1.32 -23.45
N GLU A 417 -20.62 2.48 -22.87
CA GLU A 417 -20.12 3.77 -23.38
C GLU A 417 -18.74 4.19 -22.80
N LYS A 418 -17.94 3.26 -22.25
CA LYS A 418 -16.64 3.55 -21.61
C LYS A 418 -16.66 4.83 -20.77
N PRO A 419 -17.58 4.99 -19.84
CA PRO A 419 -17.61 6.17 -19.00
C PRO A 419 -16.31 6.26 -18.20
N SER A 420 -15.77 7.46 -18.14
CA SER A 420 -14.56 7.75 -17.38
C SER A 420 -14.91 8.61 -16.17
N TYR A 421 -14.30 8.34 -15.05
CA TYR A 421 -14.35 9.24 -13.91
C TYR A 421 -13.08 10.10 -13.86
N HIS A 422 -13.21 11.30 -13.28
CA HIS A 422 -12.08 12.16 -12.96
C HIS A 422 -11.29 11.60 -11.78
N ARG A 423 -10.02 11.98 -11.64
CA ARG A 423 -9.16 11.49 -10.57
C ARG A 423 -8.47 12.63 -9.83
N LEU A 424 -8.50 12.56 -8.52
CA LEU A 424 -7.68 13.38 -7.63
C LEU A 424 -6.96 12.49 -6.63
N GLY A 425 -5.77 12.90 -6.25
CA GLY A 425 -5.13 12.39 -5.03
C GLY A 425 -5.74 13.07 -3.81
N ILE A 426 -5.61 12.44 -2.65
CA ILE A 426 -6.19 12.96 -1.41
C ILE A 426 -5.64 14.35 -1.03
N LEU A 427 -4.39 14.67 -1.32
CA LEU A 427 -3.82 16.01 -1.09
C LEU A 427 -4.39 17.04 -2.06
N GLN A 428 -4.66 16.64 -3.31
CA GLN A 428 -5.34 17.49 -4.28
C GLN A 428 -6.79 17.76 -3.90
N LEU A 429 -7.44 16.85 -3.15
CA LEU A 429 -8.77 17.12 -2.60
C LEU A 429 -8.80 18.37 -1.72
N TYR A 430 -7.73 18.61 -0.93
CA TYR A 430 -7.65 19.79 -0.08
C TYR A 430 -7.68 21.08 -0.90
N ASP A 431 -6.85 21.14 -1.96
CA ASP A 431 -6.83 22.29 -2.86
C ASP A 431 -8.14 22.41 -3.66
N ALA A 432 -8.71 21.29 -4.11
CA ALA A 432 -9.99 21.29 -4.82
C ALA A 432 -11.15 21.81 -3.98
N VAL A 433 -11.16 21.53 -2.66
CA VAL A 433 -12.19 22.07 -1.74
C VAL A 433 -11.88 23.51 -1.34
N ILE A 434 -10.64 23.84 -1.03
CA ILE A 434 -10.25 25.16 -0.48
C ILE A 434 -10.15 26.21 -1.57
N LYS A 435 -9.46 25.90 -2.69
CA LYS A 435 -9.13 26.81 -3.79
C LYS A 435 -9.99 26.60 -5.04
N GLY A 436 -10.62 25.43 -5.19
CA GLY A 436 -11.33 25.03 -6.41
C GLY A 436 -10.41 24.51 -7.52
N GLU A 437 -9.19 24.08 -7.20
CA GLU A 437 -8.17 23.64 -8.14
C GLU A 437 -7.91 22.12 -8.02
N PRO A 438 -7.76 21.40 -9.15
CA PRO A 438 -7.94 21.83 -10.56
C PRO A 438 -9.39 22.00 -10.98
N TRP A 439 -10.35 21.62 -10.14
CA TRP A 439 -11.79 21.90 -10.19
C TRP A 439 -12.38 21.81 -8.79
N PRO A 440 -13.49 22.52 -8.51
CA PRO A 440 -14.06 22.52 -7.18
C PRO A 440 -14.68 21.16 -6.82
N ILE A 441 -14.48 20.72 -5.57
CA ILE A 441 -15.22 19.62 -4.96
C ILE A 441 -16.19 20.25 -3.95
N LYS A 442 -17.50 19.96 -4.09
CA LYS A 442 -18.61 20.52 -3.30
C LYS A 442 -19.38 19.46 -2.52
N ALA A 443 -19.45 18.24 -3.03
CA ALA A 443 -19.97 17.10 -2.30
C ALA A 443 -18.94 16.00 -2.16
N VAL A 444 -19.00 15.25 -1.06
CA VAL A 444 -18.14 14.08 -0.85
C VAL A 444 -18.94 12.89 -0.34
N TRP A 445 -18.52 11.71 -0.80
CA TRP A 445 -18.97 10.42 -0.32
C TRP A 445 -17.79 9.73 0.37
N PHE A 446 -17.89 9.48 1.66
CA PHE A 446 -16.91 8.71 2.41
C PHE A 446 -17.39 7.27 2.59
N ALA A 447 -16.59 6.30 2.13
CA ALA A 447 -16.77 4.89 2.40
C ALA A 447 -15.42 4.20 2.63
N PHE A 448 -15.37 3.25 3.53
CA PHE A 448 -14.15 2.51 3.91
C PHE A 448 -13.02 3.40 4.45
N ILE A 449 -13.33 4.60 4.92
CA ILE A 449 -12.34 5.57 5.40
C ILE A 449 -12.87 6.38 6.57
N ASN A 450 -12.10 6.47 7.62
CA ASN A 450 -12.33 7.43 8.69
C ASN A 450 -11.48 8.69 8.40
N PHE A 451 -11.92 9.49 7.41
CA PHE A 451 -11.16 10.57 6.78
C PHE A 451 -10.63 11.60 7.79
N VAL A 452 -11.48 12.10 8.69
CA VAL A 452 -11.09 13.08 9.71
C VAL A 452 -10.02 12.56 10.64
N ASN A 453 -10.05 11.25 10.93
CA ASN A 453 -9.13 10.60 11.86
C ASN A 453 -7.83 10.11 11.20
N GLN A 454 -7.92 9.59 9.97
CA GLN A 454 -6.80 8.90 9.31
C GLN A 454 -5.97 9.82 8.42
N CYS A 455 -6.55 10.92 7.96
CA CYS A 455 -5.85 11.82 7.06
C CYS A 455 -5.04 12.88 7.82
N ALA A 456 -3.94 13.31 7.20
CA ALA A 456 -3.01 14.25 7.84
C ALA A 456 -3.67 15.61 8.12
N ASN A 457 -3.34 16.19 9.28
CA ASN A 457 -3.80 17.49 9.73
C ASN A 457 -5.33 17.53 9.95
N SER A 458 -5.82 16.76 10.91
CA SER A 458 -7.24 16.71 11.29
C SER A 458 -7.81 18.10 11.61
N GLY A 459 -7.01 18.99 12.21
CA GLY A 459 -7.40 20.38 12.48
C GLY A 459 -7.74 21.15 11.20
N LYS A 460 -6.95 21.00 10.14
CA LYS A 460 -7.22 21.62 8.83
C LYS A 460 -8.45 20.99 8.17
N ILE A 461 -8.62 19.67 8.30
CA ILE A 461 -9.80 18.99 7.76
C ILE A 461 -11.07 19.55 8.41
N ILE A 462 -11.10 19.62 9.74
CA ILE A 462 -12.27 20.09 10.49
C ILE A 462 -12.51 21.59 10.29
N GLY A 463 -11.46 22.41 10.34
CA GLY A 463 -11.57 23.87 10.31
C GLY A 463 -11.69 24.49 8.93
N GLU A 464 -11.14 23.86 7.89
CA GLU A 464 -11.07 24.46 6.56
C GLU A 464 -11.77 23.67 5.46
N ILE A 465 -11.74 22.31 5.52
CA ILE A 465 -12.29 21.47 4.44
C ILE A 465 -13.76 21.19 4.66
N ILE A 466 -14.11 20.62 5.81
CA ILE A 466 -15.50 20.24 6.13
C ILE A 466 -16.48 21.42 6.00
N PRO A 467 -16.17 22.66 6.47
CA PRO A 467 -17.10 23.79 6.34
C PRO A 467 -17.35 24.25 4.89
N LYS A 468 -16.44 23.96 3.96
CA LYS A 468 -16.58 24.37 2.55
C LYS A 468 -17.32 23.36 1.67
N LEU A 469 -17.58 22.16 2.20
CA LEU A 469 -18.39 21.15 1.52
C LEU A 469 -19.88 21.46 1.68
N GLU A 470 -20.61 21.44 0.58
CA GLU A 470 -22.06 21.69 0.58
C GLU A 470 -22.85 20.44 1.00
N PHE A 471 -22.30 19.23 0.75
CA PHE A 471 -22.96 17.99 1.11
C PHE A 471 -21.97 16.86 1.40
N ILE A 472 -22.22 16.12 2.48
CA ILE A 472 -21.37 15.01 2.96
C ILE A 472 -22.23 13.77 3.21
N VAL A 473 -21.90 12.68 2.52
CA VAL A 473 -22.46 11.35 2.79
C VAL A 473 -21.38 10.47 3.40
N THR A 474 -21.70 9.75 4.46
CA THR A 474 -20.78 8.76 5.06
C THR A 474 -21.49 7.40 5.17
N VAL A 475 -20.81 6.35 4.72
CA VAL A 475 -21.21 4.95 4.88
C VAL A 475 -20.25 4.32 5.89
N ASP A 476 -20.75 3.89 7.03
CA ASP A 476 -19.90 3.33 8.09
C ASP A 476 -20.69 2.32 8.95
N LEU A 477 -19.95 1.58 9.77
CA LEU A 477 -20.51 0.68 10.79
C LEU A 477 -20.82 1.41 12.11
N PHE A 478 -20.09 2.50 12.39
CA PHE A 478 -20.09 3.21 13.66
C PHE A 478 -20.16 4.72 13.47
N MET A 479 -20.49 5.42 14.55
CA MET A 479 -20.35 6.88 14.64
C MET A 479 -18.88 7.23 14.81
N THR A 480 -18.10 7.08 13.74
CA THR A 480 -16.69 7.45 13.70
C THR A 480 -16.49 8.96 13.75
N PRO A 481 -15.29 9.48 14.05
CA PRO A 481 -14.99 10.92 13.92
C PRO A 481 -15.40 11.52 12.58
N THR A 482 -15.30 10.80 11.47
CA THR A 482 -15.79 11.26 10.15
C THR A 482 -17.30 11.27 10.06
N ALA A 483 -17.96 10.23 10.58
CA ALA A 483 -19.41 10.08 10.54
C ALA A 483 -20.15 11.24 11.23
N ARG A 484 -19.55 11.84 12.27
CA ARG A 484 -20.13 13.01 12.97
C ARG A 484 -20.35 14.25 12.09
N TYR A 485 -19.59 14.35 10.98
CA TYR A 485 -19.67 15.48 10.05
C TYR A 485 -20.58 15.22 8.85
N ALA A 486 -21.18 14.03 8.74
CA ALA A 486 -22.08 13.68 7.64
C ALA A 486 -23.38 14.50 7.67
N ASP A 487 -23.92 14.81 6.49
CA ASP A 487 -25.30 15.29 6.34
C ASP A 487 -26.27 14.11 6.24
N ILE A 488 -25.84 13.03 5.57
CA ILE A 488 -26.51 11.73 5.52
C ILE A 488 -25.55 10.64 5.98
N LEU A 489 -25.94 9.85 6.98
CA LEU A 489 -25.19 8.74 7.52
C LEU A 489 -25.91 7.43 7.25
N LEU A 490 -25.23 6.50 6.57
CA LEU A 490 -25.79 5.25 6.09
C LEU A 490 -25.16 4.04 6.81
N PRO A 491 -25.96 3.10 7.38
CA PRO A 491 -25.47 1.95 8.08
C PRO A 491 -25.03 0.86 7.11
N ALA A 492 -23.71 0.53 7.13
CA ALA A 492 -23.15 -0.54 6.34
C ALA A 492 -23.36 -1.93 6.97
N CYS A 493 -23.35 -2.97 6.15
CA CYS A 493 -23.24 -4.36 6.57
C CYS A 493 -21.87 -4.67 7.14
N SER A 494 -21.79 -5.50 8.19
CA SER A 494 -20.55 -6.13 8.64
C SER A 494 -20.15 -7.28 7.68
N PHE A 495 -18.94 -7.79 7.82
CA PHE A 495 -18.40 -8.83 6.96
C PHE A 495 -19.19 -10.17 6.96
N LEU A 496 -20.04 -10.41 7.96
CA LEU A 496 -20.88 -11.60 8.04
C LEU A 496 -22.21 -11.46 7.29
N GLU A 497 -22.55 -10.25 6.81
CA GLU A 497 -23.87 -9.89 6.32
C GLU A 497 -23.94 -9.68 4.81
N PHE A 498 -22.83 -9.87 4.07
CA PHE A 498 -22.77 -9.73 2.60
C PHE A 498 -21.76 -10.70 1.99
N SER A 499 -21.86 -10.89 0.67
CA SER A 499 -20.92 -11.71 -0.09
C SER A 499 -19.93 -10.84 -0.89
N ASP A 500 -18.67 -11.30 -0.99
CA ASP A 500 -17.66 -10.62 -1.80
C ASP A 500 -16.63 -11.61 -2.37
N PHE A 501 -15.90 -11.20 -3.39
CA PHE A 501 -14.76 -11.93 -3.92
C PHE A 501 -13.47 -11.38 -3.32
N LEU A 502 -12.59 -12.29 -2.87
CA LEU A 502 -11.34 -11.97 -2.20
C LEU A 502 -10.15 -12.51 -2.99
N PRO A 503 -9.32 -11.63 -3.57
CA PRO A 503 -8.09 -12.05 -4.26
C PRO A 503 -6.90 -12.27 -3.31
N HIS A 504 -7.16 -12.63 -2.07
CA HIS A 504 -6.17 -12.81 -1.00
C HIS A 504 -6.46 -14.02 -0.11
N PRO A 505 -5.43 -14.60 0.57
CA PRO A 505 -4.01 -14.25 0.48
C PRO A 505 -3.43 -14.73 -0.85
N TYR A 506 -2.68 -13.86 -1.50
CA TYR A 506 -2.01 -14.25 -2.74
C TYR A 506 -1.02 -15.41 -2.49
N PRO A 507 -0.93 -16.47 -3.31
CA PRO A 507 -1.54 -16.62 -4.65
C PRO A 507 -2.96 -17.23 -4.67
N TYR A 508 -3.67 -17.22 -3.57
CA TYR A 508 -5.00 -17.80 -3.48
C TYR A 508 -6.10 -16.75 -3.68
N VAL A 509 -7.24 -17.23 -4.16
CA VAL A 509 -8.50 -16.48 -4.18
C VAL A 509 -9.54 -17.19 -3.33
N GLN A 510 -10.46 -16.45 -2.74
CA GLN A 510 -11.52 -16.96 -1.85
C GLN A 510 -12.83 -16.26 -2.13
N LEU A 511 -13.90 -16.85 -1.63
CA LEU A 511 -15.22 -16.23 -1.56
C LEU A 511 -15.52 -15.89 -0.09
N GLN A 512 -15.82 -14.62 0.19
CA GLN A 512 -16.53 -14.24 1.40
C GLN A 512 -18.01 -14.54 1.18
N GLN A 513 -18.58 -15.46 1.95
CA GLN A 513 -19.98 -15.79 1.86
C GLN A 513 -20.76 -15.05 2.95
N LYS A 514 -21.96 -14.59 2.60
CA LYS A 514 -22.92 -14.08 3.58
C LYS A 514 -23.26 -15.19 4.57
N VAL A 515 -23.13 -14.92 5.85
CA VAL A 515 -23.33 -15.88 6.94
C VAL A 515 -24.70 -15.72 7.59
N ILE A 516 -25.13 -14.48 7.79
CA ILE A 516 -26.41 -14.08 8.38
C ILE A 516 -27.06 -12.99 7.53
N GLU A 517 -28.36 -12.83 7.68
CA GLU A 517 -29.05 -11.68 7.09
C GLU A 517 -28.56 -10.36 7.72
N PRO A 518 -28.59 -9.25 6.97
CA PRO A 518 -28.24 -7.93 7.51
C PRO A 518 -28.99 -7.62 8.80
N LEU A 519 -28.25 -7.23 9.83
CA LEU A 519 -28.84 -6.84 11.11
C LEU A 519 -29.43 -5.41 11.00
N TYR A 520 -30.56 -5.22 11.66
CA TYR A 520 -31.29 -3.94 11.65
C TYR A 520 -31.69 -3.54 10.22
N GLU A 521 -31.41 -2.30 9.82
CA GLU A 521 -31.66 -1.80 8.48
C GLU A 521 -30.34 -1.63 7.67
N SER A 522 -29.25 -2.27 8.08
CA SER A 522 -27.99 -2.16 7.33
C SER A 522 -28.12 -2.72 5.93
N LYS A 523 -27.37 -2.16 4.98
CA LYS A 523 -27.29 -2.62 3.59
C LYS A 523 -25.84 -2.82 3.20
N SER A 524 -25.63 -3.71 2.25
CA SER A 524 -24.31 -3.86 1.61
C SER A 524 -23.95 -2.61 0.79
N ASP A 525 -22.67 -2.35 0.62
CA ASP A 525 -22.21 -1.22 -0.20
C ASP A 525 -22.69 -1.32 -1.65
N VAL A 526 -22.86 -2.53 -2.18
CA VAL A 526 -23.45 -2.76 -3.51
C VAL A 526 -24.92 -2.31 -3.55
N ASP A 527 -25.71 -2.68 -2.54
CA ASP A 527 -27.12 -2.29 -2.43
C ASP A 527 -27.29 -0.77 -2.19
N ILE A 528 -26.37 -0.19 -1.39
CA ILE A 528 -26.36 1.27 -1.17
C ILE A 528 -26.06 2.00 -2.48
N ALA A 529 -25.04 1.56 -3.22
CA ALA A 529 -24.72 2.14 -4.52
C ALA A 529 -25.87 1.95 -5.53
N ALA A 530 -26.50 0.78 -5.55
CA ALA A 530 -27.65 0.47 -6.39
C ALA A 530 -28.87 1.36 -6.09
N GLY A 531 -29.13 1.61 -4.81
CA GLY A 531 -30.21 2.50 -4.37
C GLY A 531 -30.06 3.94 -4.85
N VAL A 532 -28.86 4.49 -4.74
CA VAL A 532 -28.51 5.81 -5.28
C VAL A 532 -28.56 5.82 -6.81
N ALA A 533 -27.98 4.79 -7.45
CA ALA A 533 -28.00 4.63 -8.90
C ALA A 533 -29.41 4.61 -9.46
N LYS A 534 -30.34 3.87 -8.84
CA LYS A 534 -31.76 3.82 -9.23
C LYS A 534 -32.41 5.20 -9.21
N LYS A 535 -32.17 6.00 -8.14
CA LYS A 535 -32.70 7.37 -8.05
C LYS A 535 -32.06 8.33 -9.06
N LEU A 536 -30.82 8.05 -9.51
CA LEU A 536 -30.13 8.82 -10.56
C LEU A 536 -30.49 8.39 -11.99
N GLY A 537 -31.19 7.27 -12.19
CA GLY A 537 -31.57 6.75 -13.51
C GLY A 537 -30.61 5.69 -14.08
N PHE A 538 -29.72 5.14 -13.23
CA PHE A 538 -28.70 4.15 -13.61
C PHE A 538 -28.96 2.77 -12.97
N GLY A 539 -30.19 2.49 -12.52
CA GLY A 539 -30.51 1.26 -11.77
C GLY A 539 -30.17 -0.03 -12.51
N GLU A 540 -30.37 -0.06 -13.82
CA GLU A 540 -30.08 -1.21 -14.70
C GLU A 540 -28.65 -1.74 -14.58
N TYR A 541 -27.67 -0.87 -14.34
CA TYR A 541 -26.26 -1.25 -14.20
C TYR A 541 -25.93 -1.95 -12.87
N PHE A 542 -26.90 -2.07 -11.96
CA PHE A 542 -26.75 -2.69 -10.65
C PHE A 542 -27.70 -3.88 -10.43
N GLU A 543 -28.40 -4.32 -11.48
CA GLU A 543 -29.29 -5.48 -11.41
C GLU A 543 -28.53 -6.75 -11.03
N GLY A 544 -29.15 -7.62 -10.24
CA GLY A 544 -28.57 -8.85 -9.72
C GLY A 544 -27.65 -8.67 -8.51
N GLY A 545 -27.44 -7.42 -8.03
CA GLY A 545 -26.74 -7.13 -6.76
C GLY A 545 -25.35 -7.73 -6.65
N GLU A 546 -24.95 -8.14 -5.42
CA GLU A 546 -23.62 -8.70 -5.12
C GLU A 546 -23.26 -9.90 -5.98
N GLU A 547 -24.22 -10.79 -6.24
CA GLU A 547 -24.03 -12.00 -7.03
C GLU A 547 -23.58 -11.68 -8.45
N ALA A 548 -24.24 -10.71 -9.09
CA ALA A 548 -23.89 -10.27 -10.45
C ALA A 548 -22.49 -9.62 -10.50
N PHE A 549 -22.12 -8.86 -9.47
CA PHE A 549 -20.78 -8.28 -9.36
C PHE A 549 -19.69 -9.35 -9.18
N ILE A 550 -19.93 -10.38 -8.37
CA ILE A 550 -19.03 -11.53 -8.22
C ILE A 550 -18.92 -12.27 -9.57
N ASP A 551 -20.03 -12.51 -10.25
CA ASP A 551 -20.04 -13.21 -11.54
C ASP A 551 -19.28 -12.46 -12.65
N LEU A 552 -19.25 -11.13 -12.61
CA LEU A 552 -18.40 -10.33 -13.51
C LEU A 552 -16.92 -10.64 -13.30
N ILE A 553 -16.48 -10.77 -12.05
CA ILE A 553 -15.10 -11.14 -11.72
C ILE A 553 -14.81 -12.59 -12.16
N MET A 554 -15.75 -13.52 -11.92
CA MET A 554 -15.59 -14.93 -12.25
C MET A 554 -15.39 -15.18 -13.76
N LYS A 555 -15.83 -14.28 -14.61
CA LYS A 555 -15.62 -14.34 -16.07
C LYS A 555 -14.20 -13.95 -16.49
N HIS A 556 -13.38 -13.43 -15.59
CA HIS A 556 -12.04 -12.93 -15.95
C HIS A 556 -11.11 -14.10 -16.34
N PRO A 557 -10.41 -14.06 -17.51
CA PRO A 557 -9.56 -15.15 -18.00
C PRO A 557 -8.46 -15.60 -17.01
N SER A 558 -7.93 -14.68 -16.21
CA SER A 558 -6.89 -15.00 -15.23
C SER A 558 -7.34 -15.93 -14.09
N LEU A 559 -8.64 -16.18 -13.95
CA LEU A 559 -9.13 -17.19 -13.01
C LEU A 559 -9.03 -18.64 -13.55
N GLY A 560 -8.78 -18.82 -14.86
CA GLY A 560 -8.49 -20.13 -15.46
C GLY A 560 -9.54 -21.21 -15.16
N GLY A 561 -10.82 -20.84 -15.10
CA GLY A 561 -11.92 -21.78 -14.83
C GLY A 561 -12.18 -22.03 -13.33
N ILE A 562 -11.65 -21.20 -12.42
CA ILE A 562 -12.12 -21.11 -11.05
C ILE A 562 -13.54 -20.53 -11.07
N THR A 563 -14.51 -21.24 -10.52
CA THR A 563 -15.92 -20.81 -10.44
C THR A 563 -16.31 -20.53 -9.00
N ARG A 564 -17.42 -19.83 -8.82
CA ARG A 564 -18.00 -19.56 -7.50
C ARG A 564 -18.36 -20.84 -6.77
N GLU A 565 -18.90 -21.83 -7.47
CA GLU A 565 -19.25 -23.15 -6.91
C GLU A 565 -18.02 -23.89 -6.42
N LYS A 566 -16.94 -23.89 -7.20
CA LYS A 566 -15.64 -24.46 -6.78
C LYS A 566 -15.10 -23.77 -5.53
N LEU A 567 -15.18 -22.43 -5.46
CA LEU A 567 -14.75 -21.68 -4.29
C LEU A 567 -15.61 -21.95 -3.06
N LYS A 568 -16.93 -22.14 -3.22
CA LYS A 568 -17.82 -22.56 -2.13
C LYS A 568 -17.45 -23.93 -1.60
N GLN A 569 -17.07 -24.87 -2.44
CA GLN A 569 -16.72 -26.25 -2.06
C GLN A 569 -15.32 -26.35 -1.48
N GLN A 570 -14.32 -25.71 -2.12
CA GLN A 570 -12.91 -25.86 -1.78
C GLN A 570 -12.40 -24.75 -0.85
N GLY A 571 -13.13 -23.64 -0.76
CA GLY A 571 -12.80 -22.48 0.07
C GLY A 571 -11.77 -21.56 -0.57
N ALA A 572 -10.48 -21.92 -0.57
CA ALA A 572 -9.42 -21.15 -1.20
C ALA A 572 -8.80 -21.93 -2.35
N MET A 573 -8.58 -21.26 -3.49
CA MET A 573 -7.97 -21.87 -4.67
C MET A 573 -6.78 -21.07 -5.17
N LYS A 574 -5.70 -21.76 -5.56
CA LYS A 574 -4.51 -21.12 -6.14
C LYS A 574 -4.80 -20.66 -7.56
N LEU A 575 -4.32 -19.48 -7.91
CA LEU A 575 -4.42 -18.94 -9.27
C LEU A 575 -3.54 -19.76 -10.23
N PRO A 576 -4.07 -20.21 -11.37
CA PRO A 576 -3.44 -21.22 -12.22
C PRO A 576 -2.17 -20.75 -12.95
N PHE A 577 -2.02 -19.43 -13.15
CA PHE A 577 -0.85 -18.87 -13.86
C PHE A 577 0.37 -18.64 -12.94
N ILE A 578 0.27 -18.98 -11.66
CA ILE A 578 1.39 -18.87 -10.72
C ILE A 578 2.11 -20.20 -10.69
N PRO A 579 3.32 -20.28 -11.24
CA PRO A 579 4.07 -21.51 -11.26
C PRO A 579 4.40 -22.00 -9.84
N ASP A 580 4.47 -23.31 -9.68
CA ASP A 580 4.83 -23.94 -8.42
C ASP A 580 6.33 -23.87 -8.12
N THR A 581 7.13 -23.52 -9.10
CA THR A 581 8.60 -23.47 -9.02
C THR A 581 9.09 -22.07 -9.33
N GLY A 582 10.21 -21.66 -8.70
CA GLY A 582 10.87 -20.37 -8.92
C GLY A 582 11.49 -20.21 -10.31
N GLN A 583 10.72 -20.50 -11.38
CA GLN A 583 11.17 -20.25 -12.74
C GLN A 583 11.43 -18.75 -12.93
N LYS A 584 12.60 -18.43 -13.50
CA LYS A 584 12.90 -17.08 -13.97
C LYS A 584 11.89 -16.74 -15.08
N PHE A 585 11.02 -15.78 -14.83
CA PHE A 585 10.07 -15.31 -15.83
C PHE A 585 10.78 -14.46 -16.87
N ASP A 586 10.34 -14.53 -18.13
CA ASP A 586 10.65 -13.49 -19.10
C ASP A 586 9.90 -12.22 -18.67
N ILE A 587 10.63 -11.25 -18.14
CA ILE A 587 10.03 -10.07 -17.50
C ILE A 587 9.89 -8.99 -18.57
N ALA A 588 8.65 -8.67 -18.92
CA ALA A 588 8.31 -7.48 -19.68
C ALA A 588 8.04 -6.33 -18.69
N PHE A 589 8.78 -5.23 -18.83
CA PHE A 589 8.57 -4.01 -18.02
C PHE A 589 7.72 -3.00 -18.79
N SER A 590 6.69 -2.45 -18.14
CA SER A 590 5.83 -1.41 -18.74
C SER A 590 6.43 0.00 -18.56
N THR A 591 7.74 0.10 -18.65
CA THR A 591 8.48 1.36 -18.64
C THR A 591 8.60 1.95 -20.05
N PRO A 592 8.94 3.23 -20.23
CA PRO A 592 9.18 3.83 -21.53
C PRO A 592 10.22 3.09 -22.37
N SER A 593 11.23 2.52 -21.74
CA SER A 593 12.31 1.75 -22.40
C SER A 593 12.00 0.27 -22.60
N GLY A 594 10.94 -0.26 -21.99
CA GLY A 594 10.68 -1.70 -21.88
C GLY A 594 11.66 -2.43 -20.94
N LYS A 595 12.50 -1.72 -20.21
CA LYS A 595 13.54 -2.25 -19.30
C LYS A 595 13.42 -1.62 -17.90
N ILE A 596 14.16 -2.15 -16.93
CA ILE A 596 14.28 -1.57 -15.59
C ILE A 596 15.01 -0.23 -15.70
N GLU A 597 14.34 0.85 -15.29
CA GLU A 597 14.87 2.21 -15.40
C GLU A 597 15.69 2.61 -14.16
N ILE A 598 16.89 2.03 -14.01
CA ILE A 598 17.87 2.45 -12.99
C ILE A 598 18.33 3.90 -13.19
N TYR A 599 18.07 4.46 -14.36
CA TYR A 599 18.17 5.86 -14.74
C TYR A 599 16.85 6.28 -15.39
N ALA A 600 16.13 7.22 -14.80
CA ALA A 600 14.81 7.65 -15.23
C ALA A 600 14.92 9.01 -15.94
N GLU A 601 14.96 9.02 -17.28
CA GLU A 601 15.11 10.23 -18.10
C GLU A 601 14.03 11.30 -17.80
N GLN A 602 12.80 10.84 -17.50
CA GLN A 602 11.67 11.72 -17.16
C GLN A 602 11.84 12.52 -15.86
N LEU A 603 12.81 12.16 -15.03
CA LEU A 603 13.11 12.83 -13.77
C LEU A 603 14.37 13.69 -13.80
N VAL A 604 14.97 13.90 -14.98
CA VAL A 604 16.18 14.73 -15.17
C VAL A 604 15.95 16.16 -14.69
N GLU A 605 14.81 16.75 -15.03
CA GLU A 605 14.47 18.14 -14.66
C GLU A 605 14.36 18.36 -13.15
N PHE A 606 14.09 17.28 -12.39
CA PHE A 606 14.02 17.30 -10.94
C PHE A 606 15.36 16.95 -10.27
N GLY A 607 16.42 16.71 -11.04
CA GLY A 607 17.71 16.21 -10.53
C GLY A 607 17.64 14.78 -9.95
N GLN A 608 16.62 14.02 -10.32
CA GLN A 608 16.28 12.71 -9.75
C GLN A 608 16.32 11.58 -10.78
N ALA A 609 17.03 11.75 -11.87
CA ALA A 609 17.22 10.68 -12.87
C ALA A 609 17.80 9.40 -12.22
N LEU A 610 18.77 9.56 -11.34
CA LEU A 610 19.26 8.50 -10.43
C LEU A 610 18.56 8.59 -9.07
N PRO A 611 18.54 7.50 -8.27
CA PRO A 611 17.92 7.50 -6.94
C PRO A 611 18.82 8.20 -5.89
N VAL A 612 19.01 9.51 -6.04
CA VAL A 612 19.83 10.32 -5.15
C VAL A 612 19.22 10.42 -3.76
N TYR A 613 20.05 10.38 -2.71
CA TYR A 613 19.57 10.63 -1.36
C TYR A 613 19.26 12.12 -1.16
N LEU A 614 18.05 12.40 -0.75
CA LEU A 614 17.60 13.73 -0.30
C LEU A 614 17.17 13.62 1.18
N PRO A 615 17.72 14.46 2.08
CA PRO A 615 17.34 14.40 3.47
C PRO A 615 15.89 14.82 3.67
N PRO A 616 15.17 14.18 4.63
CA PRO A 616 13.80 14.58 4.94
C PRO A 616 13.75 16.01 5.46
N LEU A 617 12.66 16.74 5.13
CA LEU A 617 12.52 18.16 5.45
C LEU A 617 12.46 18.44 6.94
N GLU A 618 11.81 17.57 7.71
CA GLU A 618 11.47 17.83 9.11
C GLU A 618 12.19 16.91 10.11
N ALA A 619 12.72 15.77 9.67
CA ALA A 619 13.44 14.88 10.57
C ALA A 619 14.84 15.40 10.86
N PRO A 620 15.30 15.36 12.13
CA PRO A 620 16.63 15.79 12.50
C PRO A 620 17.69 14.74 12.15
N VAL A 621 17.95 14.57 10.85
CA VAL A 621 18.95 13.61 10.36
C VAL A 621 20.38 14.14 10.51
N GLU A 622 20.54 15.47 10.60
CA GLU A 622 21.80 16.16 10.83
C GLU A 622 21.73 16.94 12.17
N PRO A 623 22.83 17.02 12.95
CA PRO A 623 22.88 17.83 14.15
C PRO A 623 22.52 19.29 13.85
N GLY A 624 21.58 19.85 14.62
CA GLY A 624 21.13 21.24 14.48
C GLY A 624 20.17 21.51 13.33
N ARG A 625 19.83 20.53 12.52
CA ARG A 625 18.81 20.66 11.47
C ARG A 625 17.43 20.34 12.02
N GLY A 626 16.49 21.24 11.79
CA GLY A 626 15.10 21.11 12.21
C GLY A 626 14.82 21.71 13.61
N LYS A 627 13.62 22.27 13.73
CA LYS A 627 13.13 22.90 14.98
C LYS A 627 12.87 21.88 16.09
N TYR A 628 12.50 20.64 15.72
CA TYR A 628 12.12 19.58 16.63
C TYR A 628 13.19 18.48 16.66
N PRO A 629 13.75 18.16 17.85
CA PRO A 629 14.92 17.27 17.96
C PRO A 629 14.58 15.77 17.88
N LEU A 630 13.32 15.41 17.87
CA LEU A 630 12.90 14.01 17.82
C LEU A 630 12.14 13.74 16.51
N ALA A 631 12.54 12.71 15.77
CA ALA A 631 11.79 12.19 14.64
C ALA A 631 10.57 11.40 15.13
N PHE A 632 9.41 11.73 14.62
CA PHE A 632 8.17 10.98 14.87
C PHE A 632 7.99 9.89 13.84
N ILE A 633 7.75 8.66 14.30
CA ILE A 633 7.30 7.55 13.46
C ILE A 633 5.98 6.99 13.98
N GLN A 634 5.21 6.41 13.07
CA GLN A 634 3.91 5.82 13.38
C GLN A 634 3.89 4.35 12.93
N GLY A 635 4.03 3.44 13.91
CA GLY A 635 3.97 2.01 13.67
C GLY A 635 2.53 1.48 13.66
N HIS A 636 2.28 0.41 12.88
CA HIS A 636 1.04 -0.36 13.00
C HIS A 636 1.01 -1.15 14.32
N SER A 637 -0.20 -1.41 14.83
CA SER A 637 -0.45 -2.22 16.01
C SER A 637 -0.97 -3.60 15.61
N ARG A 638 -0.65 -4.63 16.41
CA ARG A 638 -1.29 -5.95 16.28
C ARG A 638 -2.77 -5.96 16.66
N PHE A 639 -3.22 -4.94 17.40
CA PHE A 639 -4.59 -4.85 17.92
C PHE A 639 -5.52 -4.10 16.97
N ARG A 640 -4.99 -3.27 16.07
CA ARG A 640 -5.76 -2.41 15.17
C ARG A 640 -5.24 -2.52 13.75
N THR A 641 -6.08 -2.17 12.80
CA THR A 641 -5.68 -1.99 11.40
C THR A 641 -6.25 -0.66 10.94
N HIS A 642 -5.39 0.34 10.77
CA HIS A 642 -5.82 1.73 10.62
C HIS A 642 -6.79 2.11 11.76
N SER A 643 -7.97 2.67 11.48
CA SER A 643 -8.98 2.97 12.49
C SER A 643 -9.99 1.82 12.75
N MET A 644 -9.79 0.65 12.13
CA MET A 644 -10.59 -0.54 12.43
C MET A 644 -10.19 -1.14 13.78
N PHE A 645 -11.15 -1.75 14.45
CA PHE A 645 -11.00 -2.38 15.76
C PHE A 645 -10.72 -1.42 16.92
N ALA A 646 -10.78 -0.10 16.71
CA ALA A 646 -10.49 0.90 17.73
C ALA A 646 -11.48 0.85 18.92
N ASN A 647 -12.70 0.38 18.69
CA ASN A 647 -13.78 0.28 19.67
C ASN A 647 -14.11 -1.16 20.10
N VAL A 648 -13.31 -2.15 19.70
CA VAL A 648 -13.53 -3.57 20.07
C VAL A 648 -13.07 -3.80 21.51
N ARG A 649 -13.98 -4.21 22.37
CA ARG A 649 -13.78 -4.29 23.81
C ARG A 649 -12.64 -5.22 24.20
N SER A 650 -12.61 -6.45 23.67
CA SER A 650 -11.56 -7.42 23.97
C SER A 650 -10.15 -6.91 23.63
N LEU A 651 -10.02 -6.13 22.56
CA LEU A 651 -8.76 -5.53 22.14
C LEU A 651 -8.39 -4.28 22.96
N LEU A 652 -9.40 -3.50 23.40
CA LEU A 652 -9.20 -2.39 24.32
C LEU A 652 -8.75 -2.85 25.71
N GLU A 653 -9.25 -3.96 26.21
CA GLU A 653 -8.80 -4.54 27.48
C GLU A 653 -7.31 -4.93 27.45
N MET A 654 -6.79 -5.36 26.28
CA MET A 654 -5.38 -5.72 26.10
C MET A 654 -4.47 -4.51 25.78
N ASN A 655 -5.04 -3.48 25.17
CA ASN A 655 -4.31 -2.26 24.77
C ASN A 655 -5.23 -1.05 24.97
N PRO A 656 -5.35 -0.54 26.24
CA PRO A 656 -6.42 0.37 26.63
C PRO A 656 -6.21 1.82 26.18
N GLU A 657 -4.97 2.26 25.99
CA GLU A 657 -4.66 3.65 25.67
C GLU A 657 -3.50 3.78 24.69
N PRO A 658 -3.45 4.88 23.92
CA PRO A 658 -2.28 5.19 23.12
C PRO A 658 -1.11 5.62 24.02
N VAL A 659 0.10 5.16 23.66
CA VAL A 659 1.33 5.55 24.38
C VAL A 659 2.35 6.11 23.39
N VAL A 660 3.18 7.03 23.85
CA VAL A 660 4.38 7.44 23.13
C VAL A 660 5.59 6.66 23.64
N GLU A 661 6.22 5.91 22.76
CA GLU A 661 7.47 5.21 23.04
C GLU A 661 8.65 6.17 22.85
N ILE A 662 9.53 6.25 23.84
CA ILE A 662 10.71 7.12 23.86
C ILE A 662 11.92 6.36 24.39
N ASN A 663 13.10 6.60 23.77
CA ASN A 663 14.34 5.97 24.22
C ASN A 663 14.76 6.50 25.61
N PRO A 664 15.32 5.65 26.52
CA PRO A 664 15.79 6.06 27.84
C PRO A 664 16.76 7.26 27.83
N ILE A 665 17.64 7.35 26.81
CA ILE A 665 18.58 8.47 26.66
C ILE A 665 17.83 9.79 26.43
N ASP A 666 16.81 9.77 25.58
CA ASP A 666 16.00 10.95 25.24
C ASP A 666 15.03 11.33 26.36
N ALA A 667 14.49 10.33 27.07
CA ALA A 667 13.65 10.52 28.25
C ALA A 667 14.43 11.19 29.36
N LYS A 668 15.65 10.70 29.68
CA LYS A 668 16.52 11.28 30.71
C LYS A 668 16.88 12.73 30.42
N LYS A 669 17.21 13.09 29.17
CA LYS A 669 17.51 14.47 28.75
C LYS A 669 16.34 15.43 28.97
N ARG A 670 15.12 14.92 29.10
CA ARG A 670 13.87 15.70 29.26
C ARG A 670 13.25 15.55 30.64
N ASN A 671 13.91 14.84 31.56
CA ASN A 671 13.40 14.48 32.89
C ASN A 671 12.03 13.73 32.80
N ILE A 672 11.85 12.91 31.78
CA ILE A 672 10.66 12.08 31.59
C ILE A 672 10.92 10.70 32.17
N LYS A 673 9.95 10.19 32.94
CA LYS A 673 9.92 8.83 33.49
C LYS A 673 8.91 7.98 32.75
N ASP A 674 9.02 6.67 32.89
CA ASP A 674 8.01 5.76 32.39
C ASP A 674 6.64 6.05 33.01
N SER A 675 5.59 5.97 32.20
CA SER A 675 4.20 6.27 32.57
C SER A 675 3.88 7.75 32.85
N ASP A 676 4.81 8.70 32.69
CA ASP A 676 4.51 10.12 32.73
C ASP A 676 3.54 10.53 31.60
N ILE A 677 2.69 11.52 31.86
CA ILE A 677 1.85 12.16 30.86
C ILE A 677 2.62 13.30 30.24
N VAL A 678 2.78 13.27 28.93
CA VAL A 678 3.57 14.25 28.18
C VAL A 678 2.78 14.84 27.01
N VAL A 679 3.21 16.01 26.56
CA VAL A 679 2.71 16.65 25.34
C VAL A 679 3.68 16.36 24.20
N VAL A 680 3.18 15.70 23.16
CA VAL A 680 3.88 15.53 21.87
C VAL A 680 3.35 16.58 20.93
N PHE A 681 4.22 17.41 20.33
CA PHE A 681 3.78 18.55 19.53
C PHE A 681 4.74 18.93 18.41
N ASN A 682 4.20 19.62 17.42
CA ASN A 682 4.92 20.40 16.42
C ASN A 682 4.16 21.70 16.11
N ASP A 683 4.52 22.43 15.05
CA ASP A 683 3.84 23.68 14.67
C ASP A 683 2.36 23.48 14.23
N ARG A 684 1.95 22.27 13.86
CA ARG A 684 0.63 21.98 13.31
C ARG A 684 -0.35 21.40 14.33
N ALA A 685 0.16 20.65 15.31
CA ALA A 685 -0.71 19.95 16.25
C ALA A 685 0.02 19.59 17.55
N ARG A 686 -0.78 19.24 18.55
CA ARG A 686 -0.33 18.68 19.82
C ARG A 686 -1.25 17.55 20.27
N THR A 687 -0.69 16.57 20.97
CA THR A 687 -1.45 15.49 21.61
C THR A 687 -0.86 15.20 23.00
N ILE A 688 -1.70 14.72 23.90
CA ILE A 688 -1.32 14.36 25.26
C ILE A 688 -1.36 12.86 25.39
N LEU A 689 -0.27 12.23 25.79
CA LEU A 689 -0.13 10.79 25.84
C LEU A 689 0.69 10.36 27.07
N ARG A 690 0.45 9.13 27.50
CA ARG A 690 1.32 8.46 28.48
C ARG A 690 2.60 7.97 27.80
N THR A 691 3.72 8.07 28.51
CA THR A 691 5.01 7.58 28.01
C THR A 691 5.21 6.10 28.29
N ARG A 692 5.93 5.46 27.37
CA ARG A 692 6.61 4.18 27.57
C ARG A 692 8.09 4.39 27.29
N VAL A 693 8.91 4.34 28.34
CA VAL A 693 10.36 4.44 28.19
C VAL A 693 10.91 3.07 27.80
N THR A 694 11.52 2.97 26.62
CA THR A 694 11.95 1.68 26.06
C THR A 694 13.16 1.81 25.13
N GLU A 695 14.06 0.83 25.16
CA GLU A 695 15.15 0.68 24.19
C GLU A 695 14.67 0.20 22.81
N GLY A 696 13.40 -0.21 22.71
CA GLY A 696 12.77 -0.65 21.45
C GLY A 696 12.68 0.44 20.37
N VAL A 697 12.87 1.71 20.73
CA VAL A 697 13.06 2.82 19.78
C VAL A 697 14.48 3.38 19.92
N ARG A 698 15.10 3.73 18.80
CA ARG A 698 16.46 4.29 18.82
C ARG A 698 16.49 5.70 19.40
N PRO A 699 17.62 6.18 19.95
CA PRO A 699 17.77 7.58 20.33
C PRO A 699 17.46 8.54 19.18
N GLY A 700 16.78 9.66 19.48
CA GLY A 700 16.35 10.65 18.52
C GLY A 700 15.01 10.33 17.83
N VAL A 701 14.33 9.23 18.20
CA VAL A 701 13.06 8.80 17.62
C VAL A 701 12.01 8.59 18.69
N ILE A 702 10.77 8.98 18.41
CA ILE A 702 9.59 8.60 19.19
C ILE A 702 8.61 7.84 18.28
N ASN A 703 7.87 6.89 18.87
CA ASN A 703 6.84 6.12 18.16
C ASN A 703 5.50 6.21 18.88
N ILE A 704 4.43 6.39 18.07
CA ILE A 704 3.05 6.25 18.54
C ILE A 704 2.37 5.31 17.56
N THR A 705 1.73 4.25 18.05
CA THR A 705 1.01 3.31 17.17
C THR A 705 -0.25 3.94 16.62
N GLU A 706 -0.56 3.66 15.34
CA GLU A 706 -1.79 4.12 14.69
C GLU A 706 -3.03 3.35 15.16
N GLY A 707 -4.20 3.82 14.76
CA GLY A 707 -5.46 3.10 14.88
C GLY A 707 -6.37 3.61 16.00
N TRP A 708 -5.98 4.63 16.71
CA TRP A 708 -6.79 5.29 17.74
C TRP A 708 -7.76 6.31 17.11
N TRP A 709 -8.95 6.43 17.66
CA TRP A 709 -9.85 7.54 17.31
C TRP A 709 -9.47 8.80 18.08
N ILE A 710 -9.72 9.96 17.47
CA ILE A 710 -9.33 11.26 18.04
C ILE A 710 -10.24 11.74 19.17
N ASP A 711 -11.26 10.99 19.52
CA ASP A 711 -12.30 11.33 20.55
C ASP A 711 -11.85 10.94 21.94
#